data_11f7c5de9c700b53779ef0d52badfbe3
#
_entry.id   11f7c5de9c700b53779ef0d52badfbe3
#
_cell.length_a   1.000
_cell.length_b   1.000
_cell.length_c   1.000
_cell.angle_alpha   90.00
_cell.angle_beta   90.00
_cell.angle_gamma   90.00
#
_symmetry.space_group_name_H-M   'P 1'
#
loop_
_entity.id
_entity.type
_entity.pdbx_description
1 polymer ?
#
loop_
_entity_poly.entity_id
_entity_poly.type
_entity_poly.pdbx_seq_one_letter_code
_entity_poly.pdbx_strand_id
1 'polypeptide(L)'
;MPTTTRMRDVCLQKRQCLLAFVLLGSLHTACSKISAEEHHAAQRPITVRDTIETTEFADRWYFLGGTPQYPVAIFSPDRKRFLIRLKQGSVERNVVEYRLLLYNSDQAFASPQGEVLMRMSSTSNREAIQQVRWLNNDTITFLGENPRELPQVYEINIDSKQLTRLTDHSTAVVSYDISRDGKQLIFEAAPRKRRVSGTEEALRDGIVIDSQILNELLDDGGERDDPIIDRELFVQDKNKEEKRIHSSDFLTEYLPLSLSPDGRFAVLSVYVSAIPDAWANYEDEVLRPYIVQKRKPGTLSNVVQYMLVDVGQGTMRPLLDAPIRWGDEEIAWPSAGDSVIVTGTFLPLDTEEKEDGARKHGFTVEVEIPYSKVHKITGDRVSISRWNAQKQEITLASKHATGGTTARTYAKRDGRWMEIPFSAKESTDARIEISLEEDKNAPPQIFVTDRINGRRSLLLDLNPQLRQFAIGIVETIRWKATDGHEVEGGIYFPPGYERGKRYPLVIQTHGYEPQRFWLNGPWNSAFAAQPLAAQGIMVLQVGDSVVEGEDRRYVNTPAEGPRRMSAFEGAIDELDRRGLIDRDRVGLIGFSRTAFHVAFALTHSHYKFRAAVLADGFDGGYMGQLLWRLPDGEGVNGGQPVGPGLKSWFEKSPAFQIDKVSAPVRLEYYGPLHFLAGWEWFSLSSILNKPIHFVWLPRGTHLLVKPCERMTSQQGSVDWFRRWLLDTEENRDDH
;
A
#
# COMPACT_ATOMS: atom_id res chain seq x y z
N MET A 1 25.37 -44.53 -37.60
CA MET A 1 25.40 -45.10 -38.96
C MET A 1 24.06 -45.73 -39.22
N PRO A 2 23.62 -45.70 -40.43
CA PRO A 2 23.24 -44.61 -41.34
C PRO A 2 21.78 -44.80 -41.76
N THR A 3 21.06 -44.02 -42.56
CA THR A 3 21.15 -43.45 -43.88
C THR A 3 19.85 -42.69 -44.14
N THR A 4 19.89 -41.48 -44.55
CA THR A 4 19.74 -40.89 -45.91
C THR A 4 18.63 -41.51 -46.75
N THR A 5 17.70 -40.76 -47.39
CA THR A 5 17.89 -40.09 -48.66
C THR A 5 16.55 -39.44 -49.11
N ARG A 6 16.57 -38.15 -49.45
CA ARG A 6 16.38 -37.48 -50.76
C ARG A 6 14.98 -37.52 -51.41
N MET A 7 14.50 -36.32 -51.69
CA MET A 7 14.52 -35.53 -52.95
C MET A 7 13.44 -35.97 -53.94
N ARG A 8 12.69 -35.14 -54.58
CA ARG A 8 12.81 -34.13 -55.61
C ARG A 8 11.42 -33.81 -56.17
N ASP A 9 11.15 -32.59 -56.42
CA ASP A 9 11.00 -31.77 -57.64
C ASP A 9 9.79 -32.07 -58.55
N VAL A 10 9.17 -31.00 -59.01
CA VAL A 10 9.08 -30.44 -60.37
C VAL A 10 7.77 -29.67 -60.48
N CYS A 11 7.68 -28.40 -60.60
CA CYS A 11 7.97 -27.39 -61.63
C CYS A 11 6.84 -27.20 -62.68
N LEU A 12 6.41 -25.94 -62.84
CA LEU A 12 6.04 -25.20 -64.05
C LEU A 12 4.81 -25.58 -64.90
N GLN A 13 3.96 -24.59 -65.12
CA GLN A 13 3.66 -23.93 -66.40
C GLN A 13 2.46 -22.99 -66.24
N LYS A 14 2.57 -21.69 -66.38
CA LYS A 14 2.71 -20.76 -67.53
C LYS A 14 1.52 -20.74 -68.52
N ARG A 15 1.07 -19.49 -68.66
CA ARG A 15 0.62 -18.75 -69.88
C ARG A 15 -0.88 -18.60 -70.09
N GLN A 16 -1.33 -17.34 -70.07
CA GLN A 16 -1.56 -16.35 -71.13
C GLN A 16 -2.92 -16.50 -71.87
N CYS A 17 -3.69 -15.46 -71.95
CA CYS A 17 -4.05 -14.55 -73.06
C CYS A 17 -5.28 -13.74 -72.65
N LEU A 18 -5.31 -12.51 -72.72
CA LEU A 18 -5.31 -11.41 -73.72
C LEU A 18 -6.76 -10.97 -74.12
N LEU A 19 -6.97 -9.65 -73.82
CA LEU A 19 -7.74 -8.66 -74.52
C LEU A 19 -9.19 -8.94 -75.09
N ALA A 20 -10.07 -8.07 -74.63
CA ALA A 20 -10.94 -7.32 -75.57
C ALA A 20 -11.46 -6.01 -74.93
N PHE A 21 -11.22 -4.92 -75.62
CA PHE A 21 -11.77 -3.57 -75.51
C PHE A 21 -13.27 -3.54 -75.76
N VAL A 22 -14.03 -2.58 -75.15
CA VAL A 22 -14.76 -1.48 -75.86
C VAL A 22 -15.54 -0.65 -74.83
N LEU A 23 -15.18 0.59 -74.68
CA LEU A 23 -15.84 1.92 -74.59
C LEU A 23 -17.34 1.99 -74.21
N LEU A 24 -17.63 2.86 -73.28
CA LEU A 24 -18.50 4.05 -73.29
C LEU A 24 -19.32 4.17 -71.99
N GLY A 25 -19.20 5.33 -71.38
CA GLY A 25 -20.18 5.81 -70.40
C GLY A 25 -19.62 6.61 -69.26
N SER A 26 -19.25 7.86 -69.53
CA SER A 26 -18.93 8.86 -68.54
C SER A 26 -20.07 9.13 -67.55
N LEU A 27 -19.87 8.88 -66.27
CA LEU A 27 -20.59 9.56 -65.20
C LEU A 27 -19.60 9.86 -64.08
N HIS A 28 -19.27 11.13 -63.98
CA HIS A 28 -18.50 11.70 -62.87
C HIS A 28 -19.30 11.56 -61.59
N THR A 29 -18.91 10.67 -60.73
CA THR A 29 -19.23 10.74 -59.32
C THR A 29 -17.92 11.03 -58.59
N ALA A 30 -17.79 12.27 -58.19
CA ALA A 30 -16.72 12.71 -57.30
C ALA A 30 -16.84 11.97 -55.99
N CYS A 31 -16.08 10.88 -55.84
CA CYS A 31 -15.83 10.27 -54.53
C CYS A 31 -14.79 11.15 -53.85
N SER A 32 -15.25 12.11 -53.04
CA SER A 32 -14.41 12.84 -52.09
C SER A 32 -13.78 11.81 -51.15
N LYS A 33 -12.51 11.52 -51.36
CA LYS A 33 -11.67 10.95 -50.33
C LYS A 33 -11.66 11.96 -49.19
N ILE A 34 -12.51 11.75 -48.19
CA ILE A 34 -12.29 12.29 -46.85
C ILE A 34 -11.10 11.49 -46.31
N SER A 35 -9.90 11.98 -46.52
CA SER A 35 -8.77 11.65 -45.69
C SER A 35 -9.14 12.20 -44.32
N ALA A 36 -9.54 11.35 -43.42
CA ALA A 36 -9.50 11.65 -42.01
C ALA A 36 -7.99 11.79 -41.65
N GLU A 37 -7.45 12.99 -41.87
CA GLU A 37 -6.32 13.45 -41.12
C GLU A 37 -6.83 13.54 -39.68
N GLU A 38 -6.62 12.49 -38.89
CA GLU A 38 -6.57 12.62 -37.46
C GLU A 38 -5.48 13.68 -37.18
N HIS A 39 -5.90 14.92 -36.92
CA HIS A 39 -5.06 15.90 -36.29
C HIS A 39 -4.67 15.30 -34.94
N HIS A 40 -3.53 14.61 -34.85
CA HIS A 40 -2.86 14.39 -33.63
C HIS A 40 -2.52 15.79 -33.07
N ALA A 41 -3.39 16.31 -32.22
CA ALA A 41 -3.04 17.47 -31.40
C ALA A 41 -1.70 17.17 -30.75
N ALA A 42 -0.74 18.09 -30.87
CA ALA A 42 0.58 17.90 -30.29
C ALA A 42 0.44 17.58 -28.79
N GLN A 43 0.97 16.42 -28.38
CA GLN A 43 0.94 16.01 -26.98
C GLN A 43 1.67 17.06 -26.14
N ARG A 44 1.06 17.49 -25.05
CA ARG A 44 1.71 18.39 -24.09
C ARG A 44 2.46 17.63 -23.00
N PRO A 45 3.50 18.24 -22.39
CA PRO A 45 4.16 17.65 -21.22
C PRO A 45 3.15 17.38 -20.09
N ILE A 46 3.32 16.23 -19.42
CA ILE A 46 2.54 15.90 -18.22
C ILE A 46 3.05 16.70 -17.03
N THR A 47 2.15 17.19 -16.18
CA THR A 47 2.45 17.97 -14.99
C THR A 47 2.09 17.20 -13.72
N VAL A 48 2.58 17.65 -12.56
CA VAL A 48 2.21 17.10 -11.26
C VAL A 48 0.70 17.17 -11.03
N ARG A 49 0.04 18.26 -11.44
CA ARG A 49 -1.42 18.37 -11.38
C ARG A 49 -2.11 17.26 -12.15
N ASP A 50 -1.67 16.98 -13.38
CA ASP A 50 -2.26 15.92 -14.20
C ASP A 50 -2.15 14.56 -13.53
N THR A 51 -1.02 14.27 -12.85
CA THR A 51 -0.83 12.99 -12.14
C THR A 51 -1.70 12.89 -10.90
N ILE A 52 -1.97 13.99 -10.19
CA ILE A 52 -2.87 14.01 -9.03
C ILE A 52 -4.32 13.84 -9.44
N GLU A 53 -4.71 14.37 -10.61
CA GLU A 53 -6.07 14.37 -11.11
C GLU A 53 -6.39 13.13 -12.01
N THR A 54 -5.49 12.14 -12.05
CA THR A 54 -5.80 10.82 -12.65
C THR A 54 -6.82 10.05 -11.82
N THR A 55 -7.64 9.24 -12.52
CA THR A 55 -8.52 8.26 -11.87
C THR A 55 -7.69 7.04 -11.46
N GLU A 56 -7.80 6.65 -10.21
CA GLU A 56 -7.11 5.51 -9.62
C GLU A 56 -8.12 4.48 -9.12
N PHE A 57 -7.73 3.20 -9.10
CA PHE A 57 -8.45 2.19 -8.36
C PHE A 57 -8.34 2.51 -6.86
N ALA A 58 -9.49 2.57 -6.17
CA ALA A 58 -9.52 3.00 -4.77
C ALA A 58 -9.18 1.82 -3.84
N ASP A 59 -7.90 1.51 -3.76
CA ASP A 59 -7.33 0.53 -2.85
C ASP A 59 -5.96 1.05 -2.38
N ARG A 60 -5.80 1.17 -1.07
CA ARG A 60 -4.59 1.74 -0.47
C ARG A 60 -3.34 0.89 -0.79
N TRP A 61 -3.47 -0.43 -0.71
CA TRP A 61 -2.33 -1.33 -0.94
C TRP A 61 -1.94 -1.44 -2.42
N TYR A 62 -2.93 -1.41 -3.31
CA TYR A 62 -2.68 -1.34 -4.75
C TYR A 62 -1.84 -0.12 -5.10
N PHE A 63 -2.19 1.02 -4.52
CA PHE A 63 -1.46 2.26 -4.70
C PHE A 63 0.01 2.17 -4.25
N LEU A 64 0.28 1.42 -3.17
CA LEU A 64 1.62 1.21 -2.62
C LEU A 64 2.46 0.15 -3.37
N GLY A 65 1.99 -0.33 -4.53
CA GLY A 65 2.67 -1.37 -5.31
C GLY A 65 2.40 -2.79 -4.85
N GLY A 66 1.59 -2.97 -3.79
CA GLY A 66 1.17 -4.29 -3.32
C GLY A 66 0.03 -4.90 -4.12
N THR A 67 -0.32 -6.14 -3.81
CA THR A 67 -1.57 -6.74 -4.26
C THR A 67 -2.74 -5.96 -3.68
N PRO A 68 -3.83 -5.72 -4.43
CA PRO A 68 -5.02 -5.07 -3.88
C PRO A 68 -5.50 -5.80 -2.62
N GLN A 69 -5.81 -5.07 -1.57
CA GLN A 69 -6.44 -5.61 -0.36
C GLN A 69 -7.87 -6.07 -0.67
N TYR A 70 -8.52 -5.39 -1.60
CA TYR A 70 -9.87 -5.69 -2.04
C TYR A 70 -9.87 -6.26 -3.46
N PRO A 71 -10.77 -7.18 -3.80
CA PRO A 71 -10.94 -7.62 -5.17
C PRO A 71 -11.32 -6.44 -6.06
N VAL A 72 -10.85 -6.45 -7.32
CA VAL A 72 -11.14 -5.39 -8.31
C VAL A 72 -12.65 -5.17 -8.46
N ALA A 73 -13.43 -6.25 -8.37
CA ALA A 73 -14.88 -6.22 -8.37
C ALA A 73 -15.46 -6.91 -7.14
N ILE A 74 -16.38 -6.23 -6.44
CA ILE A 74 -17.10 -6.74 -5.28
C ILE A 74 -18.45 -7.26 -5.77
N PHE A 75 -18.57 -8.59 -5.95
CA PHE A 75 -19.80 -9.20 -6.47
C PHE A 75 -20.90 -9.31 -5.42
N SER A 76 -22.17 -9.11 -5.88
CA SER A 76 -23.34 -9.45 -5.09
C SER A 76 -23.40 -10.95 -4.77
N PRO A 77 -24.10 -11.38 -3.69
CA PRO A 77 -24.18 -12.78 -3.33
C PRO A 77 -24.67 -13.70 -4.47
N ASP A 78 -25.61 -13.24 -5.30
CA ASP A 78 -26.11 -13.96 -6.47
C ASP A 78 -25.25 -13.76 -7.74
N ARG A 79 -24.16 -12.97 -7.65
CA ARG A 79 -23.22 -12.63 -8.72
C ARG A 79 -23.83 -11.97 -9.97
N LYS A 80 -25.07 -11.50 -9.88
CA LYS A 80 -25.71 -10.78 -11.01
C LYS A 80 -25.22 -9.34 -11.16
N ARG A 81 -24.65 -8.78 -10.09
CA ARG A 81 -24.15 -7.42 -10.02
C ARG A 81 -22.75 -7.40 -9.39
N PHE A 82 -21.98 -6.36 -9.72
CA PHE A 82 -20.72 -6.11 -9.04
C PHE A 82 -20.43 -4.62 -8.96
N LEU A 83 -19.56 -4.27 -8.04
CA LEU A 83 -19.14 -2.91 -7.76
C LEU A 83 -17.68 -2.74 -8.09
N ILE A 84 -17.31 -1.56 -8.60
CA ILE A 84 -15.93 -1.12 -8.76
C ILE A 84 -15.79 0.22 -8.03
N ARG A 85 -14.75 0.35 -7.23
CA ARG A 85 -14.47 1.54 -6.43
C ARG A 85 -13.29 2.32 -7.05
N LEU A 86 -13.53 3.58 -7.38
CA LEU A 86 -12.55 4.49 -7.98
C LEU A 86 -12.38 5.74 -7.14
N LYS A 87 -11.20 6.38 -7.26
CA LYS A 87 -10.91 7.69 -6.67
C LYS A 87 -10.24 8.62 -7.67
N GLN A 88 -10.35 9.93 -7.44
CA GLN A 88 -9.74 10.96 -8.25
C GLN A 88 -9.47 12.22 -7.42
N GLY A 89 -8.26 12.76 -7.47
CA GLY A 89 -7.93 14.02 -6.83
C GLY A 89 -8.48 15.22 -7.58
N SER A 90 -8.79 16.30 -6.87
CA SER A 90 -9.08 17.62 -7.43
C SER A 90 -8.23 18.66 -6.70
N VAL A 91 -7.21 19.17 -7.36
CA VAL A 91 -6.32 20.20 -6.78
C VAL A 91 -7.08 21.48 -6.49
N GLU A 92 -7.97 21.89 -7.40
CA GLU A 92 -8.76 23.11 -7.26
C GLU A 92 -9.65 23.10 -6.00
N ARG A 93 -10.33 21.98 -5.75
CA ARG A 93 -11.23 21.83 -4.59
C ARG A 93 -10.51 21.31 -3.34
N ASN A 94 -9.28 20.85 -3.48
CA ASN A 94 -8.50 20.15 -2.45
C ASN A 94 -9.26 18.98 -1.81
N VAL A 95 -9.87 18.13 -2.65
CA VAL A 95 -10.62 16.94 -2.24
C VAL A 95 -10.19 15.75 -3.06
N VAL A 96 -10.34 14.56 -2.47
CA VAL A 96 -10.34 13.29 -3.22
C VAL A 96 -11.79 12.83 -3.37
N GLU A 97 -12.26 12.74 -4.61
CA GLU A 97 -13.59 12.23 -4.95
C GLU A 97 -13.54 10.72 -5.14
N TYR A 98 -14.44 10.02 -4.47
CA TYR A 98 -14.62 8.58 -4.58
C TYR A 98 -15.92 8.28 -5.32
N ARG A 99 -15.88 7.29 -6.22
CA ARG A 99 -17.03 6.83 -6.99
C ARG A 99 -17.21 5.33 -6.80
N LEU A 100 -18.43 4.91 -6.51
CA LEU A 100 -18.83 3.52 -6.50
C LEU A 100 -19.63 3.27 -7.78
N LEU A 101 -19.08 2.44 -8.67
CA LEU A 101 -19.71 2.06 -9.95
C LEU A 101 -20.43 0.73 -9.78
N LEU A 102 -21.66 0.65 -10.27
CA LEU A 102 -22.46 -0.56 -10.29
C LEU A 102 -22.54 -1.10 -11.71
N TYR A 103 -22.29 -2.39 -11.87
CA TYR A 103 -22.39 -3.12 -13.14
C TYR A 103 -23.35 -4.30 -13.02
N ASN A 104 -24.03 -4.63 -14.13
CA ASN A 104 -24.75 -5.88 -14.30
C ASN A 104 -23.86 -6.90 -14.99
N SER A 105 -23.72 -8.08 -14.39
CA SER A 105 -22.84 -9.14 -14.91
C SER A 105 -23.19 -9.57 -16.33
N ASP A 106 -24.49 -9.71 -16.64
CA ASP A 106 -24.95 -10.13 -17.97
C ASP A 106 -24.72 -9.09 -19.05
N GLN A 107 -24.62 -7.82 -18.69
CA GLN A 107 -24.43 -6.69 -19.60
C GLN A 107 -22.96 -6.26 -19.75
N ALA A 108 -22.06 -6.79 -18.94
CA ALA A 108 -20.66 -6.35 -18.89
C ALA A 108 -19.91 -6.44 -20.23
N PHE A 109 -20.33 -7.35 -21.15
CA PHE A 109 -19.77 -7.49 -22.50
C PHE A 109 -20.47 -6.65 -23.56
N ALA A 110 -21.70 -6.24 -23.34
CA ALA A 110 -22.53 -5.55 -24.33
C ALA A 110 -22.57 -4.03 -24.12
N SER A 111 -22.59 -3.62 -22.85
CA SER A 111 -22.58 -2.22 -22.44
C SER A 111 -21.63 -2.05 -21.25
N PRO A 112 -20.35 -1.77 -21.52
CA PRO A 112 -19.32 -1.67 -20.48
C PRO A 112 -19.45 -0.41 -19.61
N GLN A 113 -20.49 0.39 -19.75
CA GLN A 113 -20.68 1.58 -18.92
C GLN A 113 -21.31 1.22 -17.58
N GLY A 114 -20.51 1.35 -16.51
CA GLY A 114 -21.00 1.25 -15.14
C GLY A 114 -21.86 2.45 -14.76
N GLU A 115 -22.93 2.21 -14.04
CA GLU A 115 -23.73 3.25 -13.43
C GLU A 115 -22.98 3.81 -12.20
N VAL A 116 -22.88 5.13 -12.07
CA VAL A 116 -22.38 5.74 -10.82
C VAL A 116 -23.49 5.62 -9.78
N LEU A 117 -23.34 4.62 -8.88
CA LEU A 117 -24.29 4.39 -7.80
C LEU A 117 -24.25 5.53 -6.79
N MET A 118 -23.03 5.98 -6.44
CA MET A 118 -22.85 7.09 -5.50
C MET A 118 -21.48 7.76 -5.64
N ARG A 119 -21.39 8.96 -5.07
CA ARG A 119 -20.17 9.75 -4.94
C ARG A 119 -20.04 10.24 -3.51
N MET A 120 -18.84 10.18 -2.96
CA MET A 120 -18.45 10.87 -1.73
C MET A 120 -17.11 11.53 -1.95
N SER A 121 -16.75 12.50 -1.12
CA SER A 121 -15.43 13.12 -1.21
C SER A 121 -14.86 13.37 0.18
N SER A 122 -13.52 13.24 0.26
CA SER A 122 -12.78 13.48 1.49
C SER A 122 -11.93 14.75 1.38
N THR A 123 -11.92 15.52 2.47
CA THR A 123 -10.95 16.59 2.74
C THR A 123 -9.95 16.20 3.82
N SER A 124 -10.11 15.00 4.37
CA SER A 124 -9.23 14.39 5.37
C SER A 124 -8.14 13.52 4.70
N ASN A 125 -7.37 12.83 5.52
CA ASN A 125 -6.39 11.84 5.04
C ASN A 125 -6.98 10.42 4.93
N ARG A 126 -8.31 10.29 5.07
CA ARG A 126 -9.03 9.00 4.98
C ARG A 126 -9.70 8.85 3.62
N GLU A 127 -9.97 7.62 3.25
CA GLU A 127 -10.79 7.31 2.06
C GLU A 127 -12.26 7.60 2.36
N ALA A 128 -12.96 8.29 1.44
CA ALA A 128 -14.36 8.68 1.63
C ALA A 128 -15.34 7.51 1.49
N ILE A 129 -14.95 6.40 0.86
CA ILE A 129 -15.73 5.17 0.74
C ILE A 129 -14.81 3.99 1.04
N GLN A 130 -15.03 3.28 2.14
CA GLN A 130 -14.19 2.18 2.61
C GLN A 130 -15.03 0.97 3.02
N GLN A 131 -14.40 -0.21 3.11
CA GLN A 131 -14.99 -1.44 3.64
C GLN A 131 -16.35 -1.75 3.03
N VAL A 132 -16.48 -1.57 1.71
CA VAL A 132 -17.72 -1.81 0.96
C VAL A 132 -18.03 -3.30 0.96
N ARG A 133 -19.26 -3.67 1.35
CA ARG A 133 -19.74 -5.06 1.34
C ARG A 133 -21.22 -5.16 1.03
N TRP A 134 -21.60 -6.26 0.42
CA TRP A 134 -23.01 -6.59 0.18
C TRP A 134 -23.61 -7.21 1.44
N LEU A 135 -24.67 -6.61 1.96
CA LEU A 135 -25.49 -7.20 3.02
C LEU A 135 -26.42 -8.27 2.44
N ASN A 136 -26.99 -8.01 1.27
CA ASN A 136 -27.80 -8.90 0.45
C ASN A 136 -27.67 -8.51 -1.03
N ASN A 137 -28.55 -9.01 -1.93
CA ASN A 137 -28.44 -8.72 -3.36
C ASN A 137 -28.75 -7.26 -3.73
N ASP A 138 -29.45 -6.53 -2.87
CA ASP A 138 -29.98 -5.20 -3.16
C ASP A 138 -29.46 -4.10 -2.22
N THR A 139 -28.70 -4.49 -1.20
CA THR A 139 -28.26 -3.58 -0.14
C THR A 139 -26.75 -3.71 0.07
N ILE A 140 -26.09 -2.58 0.12
CA ILE A 140 -24.65 -2.45 0.37
C ILE A 140 -24.43 -1.64 1.64
N THR A 141 -23.47 -2.02 2.46
CA THR A 141 -23.00 -1.24 3.60
C THR A 141 -21.54 -0.82 3.38
N PHE A 142 -21.15 0.31 3.97
CA PHE A 142 -19.79 0.85 3.83
C PHE A 142 -19.50 1.90 4.90
N LEU A 143 -18.22 2.18 5.14
CA LEU A 143 -17.79 3.38 5.84
C LEU A 143 -17.75 4.54 4.85
N GLY A 144 -18.39 5.65 5.21
CA GLY A 144 -18.49 6.83 4.38
C GLY A 144 -18.18 8.12 5.12
N GLU A 145 -17.55 9.10 4.44
CA GLU A 145 -17.44 10.47 4.93
C GLU A 145 -17.68 11.47 3.79
N ASN A 146 -18.15 12.64 4.15
CA ASN A 146 -18.17 13.82 3.29
C ASN A 146 -17.25 14.90 3.86
N PRO A 147 -16.95 15.98 3.10
CA PRO A 147 -16.09 17.05 3.56
C PRO A 147 -16.55 17.64 4.89
N ARG A 148 -15.65 17.65 5.89
CA ARG A 148 -15.88 18.13 7.26
C ARG A 148 -16.79 17.23 8.12
N GLU A 149 -17.17 16.05 7.65
CA GLU A 149 -17.88 15.05 8.44
C GLU A 149 -16.91 13.99 8.95
N LEU A 150 -17.29 13.32 10.03
CA LEU A 150 -16.56 12.17 10.53
C LEU A 150 -17.06 10.90 9.81
N PRO A 151 -16.18 9.93 9.53
CA PRO A 151 -16.59 8.66 8.95
C PRO A 151 -17.64 7.97 9.81
N GLN A 152 -18.68 7.46 9.16
CA GLN A 152 -19.78 6.71 9.79
C GLN A 152 -20.12 5.51 8.90
N VAL A 153 -20.89 4.56 9.45
CA VAL A 153 -21.43 3.45 8.68
C VAL A 153 -22.67 3.89 7.95
N TYR A 154 -22.72 3.58 6.67
CA TYR A 154 -23.87 3.84 5.79
C TYR A 154 -24.37 2.54 5.15
N GLU A 155 -25.64 2.60 4.79
CA GLU A 155 -26.33 1.61 3.97
C GLU A 155 -26.91 2.30 2.73
N ILE A 156 -26.81 1.66 1.56
CA ILE A 156 -27.48 2.09 0.34
C ILE A 156 -28.24 0.92 -0.29
N ASN A 157 -29.53 1.14 -0.59
CA ASN A 157 -30.29 0.24 -1.43
C ASN A 157 -30.05 0.61 -2.90
N ILE A 158 -29.59 -0.35 -3.71
CA ILE A 158 -29.11 -0.09 -5.08
C ILE A 158 -30.22 0.23 -6.05
N ASP A 159 -31.44 -0.25 -5.83
CA ASP A 159 -32.57 -0.02 -6.74
C ASP A 159 -33.25 1.34 -6.44
N SER A 160 -33.54 1.64 -5.18
CA SER A 160 -34.13 2.92 -4.76
C SER A 160 -33.11 4.04 -4.63
N LYS A 161 -31.80 3.72 -4.55
CA LYS A 161 -30.69 4.65 -4.30
C LYS A 161 -30.83 5.40 -2.97
N GLN A 162 -31.65 4.87 -2.07
CA GLN A 162 -31.83 5.46 -0.74
C GLN A 162 -30.58 5.19 0.09
N LEU A 163 -29.90 6.26 0.49
CA LEU A 163 -28.76 6.26 1.39
C LEU A 163 -29.24 6.50 2.82
N THR A 164 -28.85 5.62 3.73
CA THR A 164 -29.20 5.71 5.16
C THR A 164 -27.93 5.67 5.99
N ARG A 165 -27.79 6.59 6.93
CA ARG A 165 -26.71 6.59 7.92
C ARG A 165 -27.08 5.67 9.08
N LEU A 166 -26.28 4.62 9.32
CA LEU A 166 -26.53 3.63 10.36
C LEU A 166 -25.98 4.06 11.72
N THR A 167 -24.81 4.70 11.77
CA THR A 167 -24.20 5.21 13.01
C THR A 167 -24.24 6.73 13.07
N ASP A 168 -24.31 7.28 14.29
CA ASP A 168 -24.17 8.73 14.56
C ASP A 168 -23.20 8.94 15.73
N HIS A 169 -22.07 8.23 15.65
CA HIS A 169 -21.08 8.24 16.71
C HIS A 169 -20.35 9.58 16.76
N SER A 170 -19.97 10.01 17.98
CA SER A 170 -19.38 11.34 18.23
C SER A 170 -17.93 11.49 17.78
N THR A 171 -17.27 10.38 17.44
CA THR A 171 -15.91 10.34 16.87
C THR A 171 -15.92 9.54 15.55
N ALA A 172 -14.79 9.51 14.85
CA ALA A 172 -14.66 8.78 13.59
C ALA A 172 -14.84 7.27 13.81
N VAL A 173 -15.78 6.64 13.10
CA VAL A 173 -15.85 5.18 12.98
C VAL A 173 -14.79 4.74 11.98
N VAL A 174 -13.97 3.74 12.35
CA VAL A 174 -12.80 3.34 11.58
C VAL A 174 -12.85 1.91 11.05
N SER A 175 -13.64 1.06 11.69
CA SER A 175 -13.88 -0.32 11.27
C SER A 175 -15.28 -0.74 11.70
N TYR A 176 -15.91 -1.66 10.98
CA TYR A 176 -17.22 -2.18 11.37
C TYR A 176 -17.47 -3.57 10.80
N ASP A 177 -18.40 -4.29 11.41
CA ASP A 177 -19.07 -5.43 10.82
C ASP A 177 -20.56 -5.44 11.20
N ILE A 178 -21.39 -6.12 10.41
CA ILE A 178 -22.85 -6.13 10.56
C ILE A 178 -23.39 -7.55 10.39
N SER A 179 -24.36 -7.94 11.22
CA SER A 179 -25.03 -9.24 11.12
C SER A 179 -25.75 -9.39 9.78
N ARG A 180 -25.94 -10.64 9.33
CA ARG A 180 -26.57 -10.93 8.03
C ARG A 180 -27.98 -10.35 7.91
N ASP A 181 -28.72 -10.22 9.00
CA ASP A 181 -30.06 -9.63 9.03
C ASP A 181 -30.07 -8.10 9.21
N GLY A 182 -28.89 -7.48 9.30
CA GLY A 182 -28.71 -6.04 9.43
C GLY A 182 -29.10 -5.46 10.78
N LYS A 183 -29.34 -6.29 11.83
CA LYS A 183 -29.86 -5.81 13.11
C LYS A 183 -28.81 -5.51 14.16
N GLN A 184 -27.68 -6.17 14.08
CA GLN A 184 -26.56 -5.97 15.00
C GLN A 184 -25.37 -5.41 14.24
N LEU A 185 -24.79 -4.35 14.76
CA LEU A 185 -23.59 -3.70 14.27
C LEU A 185 -22.52 -3.71 15.35
N ILE A 186 -21.30 -4.06 15.00
CA ILE A 186 -20.12 -3.86 15.84
C ILE A 186 -19.18 -2.93 15.11
N PHE A 187 -18.59 -1.98 15.81
CA PHE A 187 -17.67 -1.04 15.19
C PHE A 187 -16.59 -0.56 16.16
N GLU A 188 -15.47 -0.21 15.58
CA GLU A 188 -14.39 0.50 16.26
C GLU A 188 -14.48 1.98 15.94
N ALA A 189 -14.25 2.81 16.95
CA ALA A 189 -14.24 4.26 16.81
C ALA A 189 -12.94 4.85 17.37
N ALA A 190 -12.51 5.98 16.83
CA ALA A 190 -11.39 6.74 17.37
C ALA A 190 -11.72 7.23 18.78
N PRO A 191 -10.81 7.14 19.76
CA PRO A 191 -11.05 7.64 21.09
C PRO A 191 -11.20 9.15 21.09
N ARG A 192 -11.93 9.68 22.06
CA ARG A 192 -11.92 11.13 22.31
C ARG A 192 -10.55 11.53 22.83
N LYS A 193 -9.80 12.24 22.02
CA LYS A 193 -8.47 12.72 22.40
C LYS A 193 -8.57 13.79 23.49
N ARG A 194 -7.74 13.64 24.51
CA ARG A 194 -7.60 14.58 25.60
C ARG A 194 -6.22 15.22 25.50
N ARG A 195 -6.18 16.54 25.30
CA ARG A 195 -4.91 17.28 25.41
C ARG A 195 -4.37 17.14 26.82
N VAL A 196 -3.23 16.51 27.00
CA VAL A 196 -2.60 16.38 28.32
C VAL A 196 -2.13 17.77 28.81
N SER A 197 -1.48 18.54 27.91
CA SER A 197 -0.87 19.82 28.24
C SER A 197 -1.87 20.99 28.43
N GLY A 198 -3.12 20.82 28.01
CA GLY A 198 -4.14 21.88 28.08
C GLY A 198 -5.19 21.70 29.17
N THR A 199 -5.04 20.72 30.06
CA THR A 199 -5.96 20.52 31.17
C THR A 199 -5.67 21.53 32.29
N GLU A 200 -6.72 21.97 33.04
CA GLU A 200 -6.53 22.84 34.19
C GLU A 200 -5.61 22.21 35.25
N GLU A 201 -5.67 20.89 35.39
CA GLU A 201 -4.79 20.12 36.29
C GLU A 201 -3.32 20.22 35.84
N ALA A 202 -3.03 19.99 34.57
CA ALA A 202 -1.68 20.12 34.02
C ALA A 202 -1.13 21.56 34.12
N LEU A 203 -2.00 22.56 33.96
CA LEU A 203 -1.61 23.97 34.08
C LEU A 203 -1.35 24.37 35.53
N ARG A 204 -2.02 23.73 36.49
CA ARG A 204 -1.87 24.03 37.93
C ARG A 204 -0.74 23.23 38.55
N ASP A 205 -0.68 21.94 38.33
CA ASP A 205 0.18 20.99 39.06
C ASP A 205 1.39 20.52 38.21
N GLY A 206 1.41 20.88 36.90
CA GLY A 206 2.42 20.38 35.97
C GLY A 206 2.11 18.96 35.48
N ILE A 207 2.98 18.44 34.63
CA ILE A 207 2.89 17.09 34.07
C ILE A 207 4.09 16.29 34.52
N VAL A 208 3.87 15.16 35.19
CA VAL A 208 4.94 14.22 35.54
C VAL A 208 5.19 13.33 34.30
N ILE A 209 6.41 13.35 33.78
CA ILE A 209 6.85 12.59 32.62
C ILE A 209 7.79 11.50 33.11
N ASP A 210 7.40 10.24 33.06
CA ASP A 210 8.20 9.10 33.46
C ASP A 210 8.46 8.08 32.34
N SER A 211 7.49 7.87 31.44
CA SER A 211 7.54 6.84 30.40
C SER A 211 7.03 7.29 29.05
N GLN A 212 6.28 8.39 28.99
CA GLN A 212 5.68 8.92 27.76
C GLN A 212 6.76 9.32 26.75
N ILE A 213 6.45 9.14 25.46
CA ILE A 213 7.24 9.71 24.39
C ILE A 213 6.76 11.15 24.11
N LEU A 214 7.63 11.97 23.56
CA LEU A 214 7.33 13.39 23.31
C LEU A 214 6.10 13.56 22.41
N ASN A 215 5.90 12.66 21.47
CA ASN A 215 4.76 12.68 20.56
C ASN A 215 3.41 12.60 21.30
N GLU A 216 3.31 11.78 22.34
CA GLU A 216 2.09 11.67 23.17
C GLU A 216 1.83 12.94 23.99
N LEU A 217 2.88 13.60 24.44
CA LEU A 217 2.79 14.81 25.26
C LEU A 217 2.38 16.04 24.46
N LEU A 218 2.84 16.12 23.22
CA LEU A 218 2.63 17.27 22.33
C LEU A 218 1.48 17.06 21.34
N ASP A 219 0.82 15.90 21.33
CA ASP A 219 -0.34 15.65 20.49
C ASP A 219 -1.46 16.63 20.88
N ASP A 220 -1.79 17.52 19.97
CA ASP A 220 -2.83 18.54 20.17
C ASP A 220 -4.25 18.04 19.92
N GLY A 221 -4.42 16.74 19.72
CA GLY A 221 -5.70 16.11 19.42
C GLY A 221 -6.21 16.37 18.00
N GLY A 222 -5.36 16.85 17.09
CA GLY A 222 -5.67 17.03 15.68
C GLY A 222 -6.05 15.70 14.99
N GLU A 223 -6.71 15.80 13.83
CA GLU A 223 -7.01 14.64 12.99
C GLU A 223 -5.69 13.96 12.58
N ARG A 224 -5.36 12.86 13.24
CA ARG A 224 -4.31 11.95 12.79
C ARG A 224 -4.95 10.68 12.30
N ASP A 225 -4.60 10.29 11.10
CA ASP A 225 -4.73 8.91 10.64
C ASP A 225 -3.50 8.12 11.14
N ASP A 226 -3.27 8.14 12.45
CA ASP A 226 -2.21 7.33 13.03
C ASP A 226 -2.77 5.93 13.29
N PRO A 227 -2.25 4.89 12.60
CA PRO A 227 -2.76 3.53 12.70
C PRO A 227 -2.55 2.88 14.07
N ILE A 228 -1.70 3.47 14.92
CA ILE A 228 -1.29 2.93 16.23
C ILE A 228 -2.17 3.47 17.37
N ILE A 229 -3.20 4.25 17.07
CA ILE A 229 -4.05 4.82 18.12
C ILE A 229 -4.96 3.73 18.67
N ASP A 230 -5.01 3.65 20.01
CA ASP A 230 -6.00 2.87 20.73
C ASP A 230 -7.41 3.18 20.23
N ARG A 231 -8.21 2.16 19.99
CA ARG A 231 -9.58 2.26 19.47
C ARG A 231 -10.56 1.87 20.55
N GLU A 232 -11.76 2.42 20.50
CA GLU A 232 -12.87 2.04 21.36
C GLU A 232 -13.83 1.16 20.58
N LEU A 233 -14.26 0.06 21.19
CA LEU A 233 -15.17 -0.92 20.58
C LEU A 233 -16.60 -0.69 21.06
N PHE A 234 -17.54 -0.69 20.12
CA PHE A 234 -18.98 -0.49 20.37
C PHE A 234 -19.80 -1.57 19.68
N VAL A 235 -20.90 -1.94 20.30
CA VAL A 235 -21.98 -2.70 19.67
C VAL A 235 -23.22 -1.84 19.64
N GLN A 236 -24.00 -1.95 18.55
CA GLN A 236 -25.20 -1.18 18.33
C GLN A 236 -26.31 -2.10 17.81
N ASP A 237 -27.52 -2.00 18.39
CA ASP A 237 -28.69 -2.69 17.90
C ASP A 237 -29.47 -1.87 16.83
N LYS A 238 -30.51 -2.47 16.28
CA LYS A 238 -31.40 -1.81 15.30
C LYS A 238 -32.04 -0.51 15.78
N ASN A 239 -32.11 -0.28 17.10
CA ASN A 239 -32.65 0.95 17.69
C ASN A 239 -31.58 2.05 17.81
N LYS A 240 -30.37 1.80 17.33
CA LYS A 240 -29.20 2.68 17.42
C LYS A 240 -28.73 2.95 18.86
N GLU A 241 -29.03 2.06 19.77
CA GLU A 241 -28.52 2.10 21.15
C GLU A 241 -27.08 1.55 21.13
N GLU A 242 -26.11 2.40 21.45
CA GLU A 242 -24.70 2.05 21.46
C GLU A 242 -24.27 1.59 22.85
N LYS A 243 -23.55 0.46 22.90
CA LYS A 243 -22.93 -0.05 24.13
C LYS A 243 -21.44 -0.19 23.91
N ARG A 244 -20.63 0.51 24.73
CA ARG A 244 -19.17 0.39 24.71
C ARG A 244 -18.74 -0.94 25.33
N ILE A 245 -17.82 -1.62 24.65
CA ILE A 245 -17.12 -2.80 25.14
C ILE A 245 -15.76 -2.34 25.67
N HIS A 246 -15.51 -2.60 26.95
CA HIS A 246 -14.24 -2.22 27.58
C HIS A 246 -13.17 -3.26 27.28
N SER A 247 -11.97 -2.77 26.93
CA SER A 247 -10.76 -3.55 26.75
C SER A 247 -9.62 -2.93 27.52
N SER A 248 -8.75 -3.76 28.08
CA SER A 248 -7.43 -3.36 28.58
C SER A 248 -6.35 -3.46 27.52
N ASP A 249 -6.68 -4.07 26.37
CA ASP A 249 -5.77 -4.32 25.27
C ASP A 249 -5.98 -3.32 24.14
N PHE A 250 -4.98 -3.15 23.27
CA PHE A 250 -4.96 -2.11 22.26
C PHE A 250 -5.62 -2.60 20.95
N LEU A 251 -6.59 -1.85 20.47
CA LEU A 251 -7.28 -2.05 19.19
C LEU A 251 -6.63 -1.18 18.12
N THR A 252 -6.42 -1.71 16.91
CA THR A 252 -5.87 -0.95 15.79
C THR A 252 -6.61 -1.25 14.48
N GLU A 253 -6.60 -0.31 13.55
CA GLU A 253 -7.33 -0.43 12.27
C GLU A 253 -6.87 -1.57 11.34
N TYR A 254 -5.67 -2.11 11.57
CA TYR A 254 -5.10 -3.16 10.72
C TYR A 254 -5.46 -4.56 11.16
N LEU A 255 -6.12 -4.69 12.30
CA LEU A 255 -6.48 -5.99 12.84
C LEU A 255 -7.93 -6.35 12.47
N PRO A 256 -8.20 -7.62 12.14
CA PRO A 256 -9.53 -8.04 11.73
C PRO A 256 -10.55 -7.93 12.86
N LEU A 257 -11.75 -7.45 12.52
CA LEU A 257 -12.95 -7.47 13.33
C LEU A 257 -14.05 -8.18 12.53
N SER A 258 -14.66 -9.20 13.09
CA SER A 258 -15.73 -9.95 12.41
C SER A 258 -16.84 -10.39 13.35
N LEU A 259 -18.07 -10.07 12.95
CA LEU A 259 -19.31 -10.43 13.66
C LEU A 259 -19.83 -11.77 13.15
N SER A 260 -20.34 -12.61 14.05
CA SER A 260 -21.01 -13.86 13.66
C SER A 260 -22.24 -13.58 12.79
N PRO A 261 -22.61 -14.50 11.87
CA PRO A 261 -23.75 -14.29 10.97
C PRO A 261 -25.08 -14.02 11.69
N ASP A 262 -25.24 -14.53 12.89
CA ASP A 262 -26.42 -14.34 13.75
C ASP A 262 -26.31 -13.13 14.69
N GLY A 263 -25.17 -12.44 14.69
CA GLY A 263 -24.93 -11.23 15.50
C GLY A 263 -24.72 -11.47 16.99
N ARG A 264 -24.61 -12.73 17.47
CA ARG A 264 -24.44 -13.02 18.90
C ARG A 264 -23.02 -12.83 19.41
N PHE A 265 -22.05 -13.12 18.58
CA PHE A 265 -20.62 -13.07 18.93
C PHE A 265 -19.84 -12.26 17.90
N ALA A 266 -18.72 -11.69 18.35
CA ALA A 266 -17.73 -11.17 17.42
C ALA A 266 -16.34 -11.69 17.81
N VAL A 267 -15.46 -11.81 16.81
CA VAL A 267 -14.05 -12.10 17.02
C VAL A 267 -13.23 -10.99 16.41
N LEU A 268 -12.26 -10.52 17.16
CA LEU A 268 -11.29 -9.53 16.71
C LEU A 268 -9.91 -9.91 17.25
N SER A 269 -8.88 -9.32 16.68
CA SER A 269 -7.53 -9.42 17.24
C SER A 269 -7.11 -8.11 17.89
N VAL A 270 -6.30 -8.20 18.94
CA VAL A 270 -5.83 -7.07 19.73
C VAL A 270 -4.32 -7.21 20.00
N TYR A 271 -3.64 -6.08 20.19
CA TYR A 271 -2.30 -6.09 20.79
C TYR A 271 -2.44 -6.20 22.30
N VAL A 272 -1.90 -7.25 22.88
CA VAL A 272 -2.02 -7.48 24.32
C VAL A 272 -1.26 -6.41 25.12
N SER A 273 -1.90 -5.88 26.16
CA SER A 273 -1.30 -4.91 27.09
C SER A 273 -0.32 -5.55 28.08
N ALA A 274 -0.50 -6.86 28.35
CA ALA A 274 0.35 -7.64 29.25
C ALA A 274 0.55 -9.05 28.67
N ILE A 275 1.80 -9.42 28.41
CA ILE A 275 2.15 -10.74 27.87
C ILE A 275 2.19 -11.74 29.04
N PRO A 276 1.41 -12.85 29.01
CA PRO A 276 1.48 -13.89 30.03
C PRO A 276 2.87 -14.52 30.12
N ASP A 277 3.39 -14.75 31.33
CA ASP A 277 4.71 -15.36 31.52
C ASP A 277 4.84 -16.74 30.89
N ALA A 278 3.74 -17.51 30.83
CA ALA A 278 3.69 -18.82 30.19
C ALA A 278 4.05 -18.77 28.69
N TRP A 279 3.75 -17.65 28.01
CA TRP A 279 4.02 -17.51 26.59
C TRP A 279 5.51 -17.45 26.24
N ALA A 280 6.39 -17.24 27.22
CA ALA A 280 7.84 -17.37 27.01
C ALA A 280 8.28 -18.80 26.56
N ASN A 281 7.40 -19.78 26.70
CA ASN A 281 7.62 -21.15 26.23
C ASN A 281 7.30 -21.38 24.74
N TYR A 282 6.76 -20.39 24.02
CA TYR A 282 6.69 -20.47 22.56
C TYR A 282 8.08 -20.26 21.96
N GLU A 283 8.39 -21.04 20.90
CA GLU A 283 9.73 -21.15 20.32
C GLU A 283 9.83 -20.54 18.91
N ASP A 284 8.76 -19.90 18.40
CA ASP A 284 8.76 -19.26 17.09
C ASP A 284 9.81 -18.15 17.03
N GLU A 285 10.67 -18.21 16.01
CA GLU A 285 11.82 -17.29 15.88
C GLU A 285 11.39 -15.83 15.64
N VAL A 286 10.21 -15.61 15.05
CA VAL A 286 9.68 -14.26 14.77
C VAL A 286 8.96 -13.69 16.00
N LEU A 287 8.18 -14.51 16.69
CA LEU A 287 7.35 -14.08 17.81
C LEU A 287 8.15 -13.93 19.11
N ARG A 288 9.08 -14.85 19.37
CA ARG A 288 9.84 -14.94 20.62
C ARG A 288 10.57 -13.65 21.03
N PRO A 289 11.24 -12.90 20.12
CA PRO A 289 11.88 -11.63 20.48
C PRO A 289 10.91 -10.62 21.08
N TYR A 290 9.67 -10.55 20.60
CA TYR A 290 8.64 -9.66 21.12
C TYR A 290 8.08 -10.12 22.47
N ILE A 291 7.92 -11.44 22.67
CA ILE A 291 7.47 -12.01 23.95
C ILE A 291 8.52 -11.78 25.06
N VAL A 292 9.81 -12.00 24.76
CA VAL A 292 10.89 -11.90 25.74
C VAL A 292 11.26 -10.44 26.04
N GLN A 293 10.94 -9.52 25.14
CA GLN A 293 11.16 -8.10 25.34
C GLN A 293 10.22 -7.59 26.44
N LYS A 294 10.69 -7.58 27.71
CA LYS A 294 9.92 -7.07 28.85
C LYS A 294 9.60 -5.59 28.63
N ARG A 295 8.43 -5.30 28.12
CA ARG A 295 7.88 -3.94 28.05
C ARG A 295 7.14 -3.61 29.33
N LYS A 296 7.07 -2.33 29.69
CA LYS A 296 6.25 -1.88 30.81
C LYS A 296 4.78 -2.23 30.54
N PRO A 297 4.01 -2.70 31.55
CA PRO A 297 2.58 -2.87 31.42
C PRO A 297 1.91 -1.60 30.89
N GLY A 298 0.91 -1.77 30.01
CA GLY A 298 0.21 -0.64 29.40
C GLY A 298 0.90 0.00 28.19
N THR A 299 2.03 -0.58 27.69
CA THR A 299 2.64 -0.18 26.42
C THR A 299 2.33 -1.21 25.33
N LEU A 300 2.23 -0.76 24.06
CA LEU A 300 1.99 -1.62 22.91
C LEU A 300 3.04 -2.74 22.83
N SER A 301 2.63 -4.00 22.90
CA SER A 301 3.54 -5.15 23.02
C SER A 301 4.03 -5.72 21.68
N ASN A 302 3.42 -5.38 20.55
CA ASN A 302 3.59 -6.05 19.25
C ASN A 302 3.26 -7.57 19.27
N VAL A 303 2.58 -8.06 20.30
CA VAL A 303 2.08 -9.42 20.39
C VAL A 303 0.56 -9.38 20.29
N VAL A 304 -0.01 -10.15 19.37
CA VAL A 304 -1.43 -10.14 19.04
C VAL A 304 -2.14 -11.37 19.60
N GLN A 305 -3.42 -11.24 19.96
CA GLN A 305 -4.27 -12.32 20.44
C GLN A 305 -5.69 -12.17 19.87
N TYR A 306 -6.37 -13.30 19.62
CA TYR A 306 -7.80 -13.28 19.29
C TYR A 306 -8.65 -13.13 20.54
N MET A 307 -9.62 -12.22 20.48
CA MET A 307 -10.63 -11.99 21.51
C MET A 307 -12.00 -12.37 21.01
N LEU A 308 -12.81 -12.93 21.90
CA LEU A 308 -14.24 -13.21 21.69
C LEU A 308 -15.05 -12.17 22.44
N VAL A 309 -15.96 -11.52 21.73
CA VAL A 309 -16.98 -10.60 22.28
C VAL A 309 -18.31 -11.32 22.33
N ASP A 310 -18.95 -11.34 23.49
CA ASP A 310 -20.39 -11.65 23.64
C ASP A 310 -21.16 -10.34 23.47
N VAL A 311 -21.84 -10.20 22.32
CA VAL A 311 -22.54 -8.96 21.94
C VAL A 311 -23.69 -8.66 22.90
N GLY A 312 -24.44 -9.68 23.33
CA GLY A 312 -25.57 -9.53 24.25
C GLY A 312 -25.14 -9.11 25.65
N GLN A 313 -24.08 -9.75 26.18
CA GLN A 313 -23.54 -9.42 27.50
C GLN A 313 -22.70 -8.15 27.47
N GLY A 314 -22.08 -7.83 26.33
CA GLY A 314 -21.13 -6.73 26.18
C GLY A 314 -19.84 -7.00 26.91
N THR A 315 -19.37 -8.24 26.91
CA THR A 315 -18.13 -8.68 27.53
C THR A 315 -17.16 -9.20 26.51
N MET A 316 -15.86 -9.06 26.79
CA MET A 316 -14.78 -9.53 25.94
C MET A 316 -13.83 -10.42 26.74
N ARG A 317 -13.36 -11.50 26.13
CA ARG A 317 -12.40 -12.41 26.71
C ARG A 317 -11.51 -13.02 25.63
N PRO A 318 -10.33 -13.56 25.94
CA PRO A 318 -9.56 -14.34 25.00
C PRO A 318 -10.39 -15.45 24.34
N LEU A 319 -10.32 -15.56 23.01
CA LEU A 319 -10.87 -16.71 22.28
C LEU A 319 -10.09 -17.97 22.62
N LEU A 320 -8.75 -17.84 22.62
CA LEU A 320 -7.77 -18.85 23.04
C LEU A 320 -6.69 -18.17 23.89
N ASP A 321 -6.18 -18.87 24.92
CA ASP A 321 -5.00 -18.40 25.67
C ASP A 321 -3.71 -18.71 24.88
N ALA A 322 -3.55 -18.01 23.77
CA ALA A 322 -2.43 -18.18 22.87
C ALA A 322 -2.19 -16.94 22.02
N PRO A 323 -0.94 -16.59 21.67
CA PRO A 323 -0.66 -15.49 20.75
C PRO A 323 -0.97 -15.85 19.30
N ILE A 324 -0.98 -14.82 18.46
CA ILE A 324 -1.06 -14.94 17.00
C ILE A 324 0.27 -14.52 16.42
N ARG A 325 0.65 -15.11 15.30
CA ARG A 325 1.74 -14.59 14.47
C ARG A 325 1.22 -13.39 13.67
N TRP A 326 1.77 -12.23 13.92
CA TRP A 326 1.39 -10.99 13.26
C TRP A 326 1.45 -11.06 11.73
N GLY A 327 0.39 -10.60 11.07
CA GLY A 327 0.23 -10.61 9.63
C GLY A 327 -0.34 -11.92 9.04
N ASP A 328 -0.75 -12.87 9.90
CA ASP A 328 -1.39 -14.12 9.51
C ASP A 328 -2.86 -14.20 10.01
N GLU A 329 -3.41 -13.09 10.52
CA GLU A 329 -4.73 -13.01 11.15
C GLU A 329 -5.86 -12.95 10.12
N GLU A 330 -6.67 -13.99 10.02
CA GLU A 330 -7.93 -13.99 9.27
C GLU A 330 -9.03 -14.71 10.04
N ILE A 331 -10.28 -14.30 9.83
CA ILE A 331 -11.46 -14.81 10.52
C ILE A 331 -12.51 -15.24 9.51
N ALA A 332 -13.07 -16.44 9.68
CA ALA A 332 -14.21 -16.92 8.91
C ALA A 332 -15.26 -17.59 9.80
N TRP A 333 -16.54 -17.37 9.49
CA TRP A 333 -17.64 -17.92 10.25
C TRP A 333 -18.37 -19.02 9.51
N PRO A 334 -18.61 -20.19 10.12
CA PRO A 334 -19.68 -21.11 9.71
C PRO A 334 -21.04 -20.43 9.75
N SER A 335 -22.00 -21.00 9.02
CA SER A 335 -23.31 -20.37 8.87
C SER A 335 -24.12 -20.25 10.17
N ALA A 336 -23.85 -21.10 11.16
CA ALA A 336 -24.59 -21.14 12.42
C ALA A 336 -24.09 -20.16 13.49
N GLY A 337 -22.83 -19.67 13.38
CA GLY A 337 -22.25 -18.75 14.37
C GLY A 337 -21.88 -19.38 15.72
N ASP A 338 -21.90 -20.71 15.82
CA ASP A 338 -21.53 -21.49 17.02
C ASP A 338 -20.07 -21.94 17.05
N SER A 339 -19.34 -21.65 16.00
CA SER A 339 -17.89 -21.81 15.91
C SER A 339 -17.29 -20.73 14.99
N VAL A 340 -15.98 -20.52 15.08
CA VAL A 340 -15.23 -19.59 14.26
C VAL A 340 -13.94 -20.24 13.76
N ILE A 341 -13.56 -19.97 12.53
CA ILE A 341 -12.26 -20.37 11.98
C ILE A 341 -11.34 -19.18 12.07
N VAL A 342 -10.13 -19.38 12.62
CA VAL A 342 -9.07 -18.38 12.74
C VAL A 342 -7.74 -18.94 12.23
N THR A 343 -6.93 -18.06 11.63
CA THR A 343 -5.60 -18.44 11.12
C THR A 343 -4.48 -17.87 12.00
N GLY A 344 -3.27 -18.40 11.86
CA GLY A 344 -2.06 -17.85 12.50
C GLY A 344 -1.99 -17.98 14.02
N THR A 345 -2.96 -18.61 14.70
CA THR A 345 -2.97 -18.75 16.16
C THR A 345 -2.07 -19.90 16.61
N PHE A 346 -1.35 -19.70 17.70
CA PHE A 346 -0.71 -20.81 18.40
C PHE A 346 -1.78 -21.59 19.18
N LEU A 347 -1.42 -22.82 19.61
CA LEU A 347 -2.29 -23.60 20.49
C LEU A 347 -1.99 -23.27 21.94
N PRO A 348 -2.98 -23.25 22.87
CA PRO A 348 -2.75 -23.09 24.28
C PRO A 348 -1.75 -24.13 24.82
N LEU A 349 -0.88 -23.72 25.73
CA LEU A 349 0.22 -24.54 26.23
C LEU A 349 -0.21 -25.66 27.18
N ASP A 350 -1.45 -25.60 27.69
CA ASP A 350 -2.08 -26.58 28.58
C ASP A 350 -2.84 -27.70 27.83
N THR A 351 -2.87 -27.64 26.51
CA THR A 351 -3.48 -28.70 25.72
C THR A 351 -2.73 -30.01 25.87
N GLU A 352 -3.48 -31.13 26.09
CA GLU A 352 -2.93 -32.49 26.30
C GLU A 352 -2.17 -33.04 25.05
N GLU A 353 -2.37 -32.42 23.90
CA GLU A 353 -1.66 -32.76 22.66
C GLU A 353 -0.24 -32.19 22.70
N LYS A 354 0.71 -33.02 23.10
CA LYS A 354 2.15 -32.78 22.92
C LYS A 354 2.54 -32.91 21.45
N GLU A 355 1.96 -32.08 20.59
CA GLU A 355 2.37 -32.08 19.19
C GLU A 355 3.73 -31.42 19.00
N ASP A 356 4.58 -32.14 18.28
CA ASP A 356 5.86 -31.63 17.80
C ASP A 356 5.57 -30.46 16.84
N GLY A 357 5.83 -29.23 17.28
CA GLY A 357 5.55 -28.01 16.50
C GLY A 357 4.52 -27.05 17.10
N ALA A 358 3.68 -27.45 18.06
CA ALA A 358 2.67 -26.58 18.69
C ALA A 358 3.24 -25.28 19.27
N ARG A 359 4.53 -25.27 19.60
CA ARG A 359 5.28 -24.12 20.14
C ARG A 359 6.06 -23.33 19.08
N LYS A 360 6.19 -23.87 17.85
CA LYS A 360 7.11 -23.35 16.83
C LYS A 360 6.44 -22.59 15.71
N HIS A 361 5.15 -22.79 15.50
CA HIS A 361 4.39 -22.13 14.43
C HIS A 361 2.91 -22.01 14.76
N GLY A 362 2.22 -21.09 14.10
CA GLY A 362 0.78 -20.92 14.20
C GLY A 362 0.01 -21.96 13.38
N PHE A 363 -1.27 -22.09 13.69
CA PHE A 363 -2.22 -23.02 13.09
C PHE A 363 -3.44 -22.29 12.53
N THR A 364 -4.10 -22.92 11.57
CA THR A 364 -5.49 -22.62 11.23
C THR A 364 -6.38 -23.58 11.99
N VAL A 365 -7.30 -23.05 12.79
CA VAL A 365 -8.17 -23.83 13.65
C VAL A 365 -9.61 -23.38 13.55
N GLU A 366 -10.55 -24.28 13.80
CA GLU A 366 -11.93 -23.95 14.16
C GLU A 366 -12.07 -24.01 15.68
N VAL A 367 -12.68 -23.00 16.27
CA VAL A 367 -12.92 -22.88 17.72
C VAL A 367 -14.42 -22.87 17.97
N GLU A 368 -14.94 -23.85 18.74
CA GLU A 368 -16.33 -23.90 19.16
C GLU A 368 -16.63 -22.84 20.22
N ILE A 369 -17.73 -22.12 20.07
CA ILE A 369 -18.18 -21.06 20.98
C ILE A 369 -19.40 -21.59 21.77
N PRO A 370 -19.50 -21.37 23.11
CA PRO A 370 -18.60 -20.56 23.95
C PRO A 370 -17.45 -21.34 24.61
N TYR A 371 -17.29 -22.63 24.33
CA TYR A 371 -16.46 -23.56 25.10
C TYR A 371 -14.98 -23.51 24.77
N SER A 372 -14.58 -22.77 23.71
CA SER A 372 -13.18 -22.65 23.23
C SER A 372 -12.53 -23.99 22.89
N LYS A 373 -13.33 -25.02 22.48
CA LYS A 373 -12.83 -26.29 22.03
C LYS A 373 -12.22 -26.14 20.64
N VAL A 374 -10.99 -26.59 20.46
CA VAL A 374 -10.20 -26.39 19.25
C VAL A 374 -10.26 -27.60 18.33
N HIS A 375 -10.52 -27.37 17.05
CA HIS A 375 -10.40 -28.36 15.98
C HIS A 375 -9.38 -27.87 14.95
N LYS A 376 -8.28 -28.56 14.87
CA LYS A 376 -7.18 -28.23 13.99
C LYS A 376 -7.52 -28.50 12.52
N ILE A 377 -7.17 -27.57 11.65
CA ILE A 377 -7.31 -27.67 10.18
C ILE A 377 -5.96 -27.95 9.56
N THR A 378 -4.98 -27.06 9.76
CA THR A 378 -3.60 -27.20 9.28
C THR A 378 -2.61 -26.44 10.17
N GLY A 379 -1.34 -26.87 10.17
CA GLY A 379 -0.21 -26.15 10.76
C GLY A 379 0.59 -25.34 9.75
N ASP A 380 0.18 -25.27 8.50
CA ASP A 380 0.87 -24.46 7.49
C ASP A 380 0.55 -22.97 7.64
N ARG A 381 1.52 -22.13 7.27
CA ARG A 381 1.29 -20.69 7.14
C ARG A 381 0.48 -20.42 5.89
N VAL A 382 -0.77 -20.00 6.06
CA VAL A 382 -1.75 -19.90 4.98
C VAL A 382 -2.65 -18.68 5.15
N SER A 383 -3.25 -18.26 4.06
CA SER A 383 -4.39 -17.30 4.02
C SER A 383 -5.65 -18.00 3.53
N ILE A 384 -6.82 -17.49 3.90
CA ILE A 384 -8.12 -17.99 3.45
C ILE A 384 -8.38 -17.51 2.03
N SER A 385 -8.15 -18.39 1.05
CA SER A 385 -8.43 -18.07 -0.36
C SER A 385 -9.92 -18.17 -0.70
N ARG A 386 -10.62 -19.13 -0.07
CA ARG A 386 -12.06 -19.36 -0.27
C ARG A 386 -12.68 -19.99 0.96
N TRP A 387 -13.87 -19.54 1.31
CA TRP A 387 -14.68 -20.14 2.33
C TRP A 387 -16.11 -20.41 1.82
N ASN A 388 -16.58 -21.65 1.97
CA ASN A 388 -17.94 -22.06 1.68
C ASN A 388 -18.61 -22.57 2.97
N ALA A 389 -19.32 -21.65 3.65
CA ALA A 389 -19.96 -21.95 4.92
C ALA A 389 -21.07 -23.04 4.82
N GLN A 390 -21.75 -23.15 3.68
CA GLN A 390 -22.82 -24.15 3.48
C GLN A 390 -22.29 -25.56 3.34
N LYS A 391 -21.16 -25.71 2.60
CA LYS A 391 -20.51 -27.01 2.42
C LYS A 391 -19.52 -27.33 3.54
N GLN A 392 -19.22 -26.38 4.41
CA GLN A 392 -18.12 -26.43 5.37
C GLN A 392 -16.79 -26.81 4.69
N GLU A 393 -16.46 -26.08 3.64
CA GLU A 393 -15.23 -26.27 2.86
C GLU A 393 -14.40 -24.99 2.85
N ILE A 394 -13.11 -25.10 3.18
CA ILE A 394 -12.16 -23.99 3.18
C ILE A 394 -11.00 -24.28 2.25
N THR A 395 -10.67 -23.32 1.39
CA THR A 395 -9.46 -23.39 0.58
C THR A 395 -8.44 -22.40 1.16
N LEU A 396 -7.29 -22.92 1.52
CA LEU A 396 -6.19 -22.21 2.13
C LEU A 396 -5.04 -22.12 1.12
N ALA A 397 -4.47 -20.93 0.98
CA ALA A 397 -3.37 -20.64 0.07
C ALA A 397 -2.09 -20.36 0.85
N SER A 398 -0.99 -21.00 0.48
CA SER A 398 0.35 -20.67 0.98
C SER A 398 1.21 -20.08 -0.13
N LYS A 399 1.92 -18.98 0.17
CA LYS A 399 2.92 -18.39 -0.73
C LYS A 399 4.27 -19.04 -0.49
N HIS A 400 4.92 -19.48 -1.55
CA HIS A 400 6.29 -19.99 -1.49
C HIS A 400 7.32 -18.88 -1.60
N ALA A 401 8.46 -19.03 -0.94
CA ALA A 401 9.59 -18.11 -1.04
C ALA A 401 10.11 -17.94 -2.49
N THR A 402 9.81 -18.91 -3.36
CA THR A 402 10.19 -18.91 -4.79
C THR A 402 9.14 -18.30 -5.72
N GLY A 403 8.11 -17.64 -5.18
CA GLY A 403 7.11 -16.88 -5.96
C GLY A 403 5.92 -17.70 -6.48
N GLY A 404 5.69 -18.94 -6.00
CA GLY A 404 4.51 -19.74 -6.31
C GLY A 404 3.46 -19.71 -5.19
N THR A 405 2.20 -19.96 -5.52
CA THR A 405 1.12 -20.18 -4.54
C THR A 405 0.59 -21.60 -4.66
N THR A 406 0.53 -22.33 -3.53
CA THR A 406 -0.15 -23.62 -3.46
C THR A 406 -1.45 -23.46 -2.69
N ALA A 407 -2.54 -23.97 -3.24
CA ALA A 407 -3.84 -23.98 -2.58
C ALA A 407 -4.23 -25.41 -2.19
N ARG A 408 -4.72 -25.60 -0.97
CA ARG A 408 -5.27 -26.86 -0.45
C ARG A 408 -6.69 -26.62 0.05
N THR A 409 -7.57 -27.59 -0.18
CA THR A 409 -8.96 -27.51 0.26
C THR A 409 -9.19 -28.53 1.36
N TYR A 410 -9.87 -28.09 2.41
CA TYR A 410 -10.26 -28.91 3.55
C TYR A 410 -11.78 -28.90 3.67
N ALA A 411 -12.36 -30.04 4.03
CA ALA A 411 -13.77 -30.17 4.31
C ALA A 411 -14.00 -30.79 5.68
N LYS A 412 -15.03 -30.31 6.40
CA LYS A 412 -15.45 -30.92 7.66
C LYS A 412 -16.38 -32.09 7.38
N ARG A 413 -15.96 -33.31 7.77
CA ARG A 413 -16.73 -34.55 7.64
C ARG A 413 -16.73 -35.28 8.99
N ASP A 414 -17.90 -35.66 9.47
CA ASP A 414 -18.08 -36.31 10.78
C ASP A 414 -17.36 -35.59 11.93
N GLY A 415 -17.45 -34.25 11.93
CA GLY A 415 -16.86 -33.38 12.94
C GLY A 415 -15.33 -33.20 12.84
N ARG A 416 -14.68 -33.76 11.82
CA ARG A 416 -13.23 -33.63 11.60
C ARG A 416 -12.92 -32.92 10.30
N TRP A 417 -11.87 -32.11 10.30
CA TRP A 417 -11.33 -31.48 9.09
C TRP A 417 -10.40 -32.45 8.36
N MET A 418 -10.60 -32.62 7.06
CA MET A 418 -9.81 -33.48 6.21
C MET A 418 -9.48 -32.77 4.90
N GLU A 419 -8.24 -32.90 4.44
CA GLU A 419 -7.85 -32.42 3.12
C GLU A 419 -8.60 -33.22 2.04
N ILE A 420 -9.17 -32.49 1.09
CA ILE A 420 -9.88 -33.06 -0.07
C ILE A 420 -9.23 -32.56 -1.36
N PRO A 421 -9.33 -33.36 -2.47
CA PRO A 421 -8.80 -32.92 -3.76
C PRO A 421 -9.40 -31.54 -4.15
N PHE A 422 -8.54 -30.62 -4.54
CA PHE A 422 -8.96 -29.33 -5.07
C PHE A 422 -9.75 -29.54 -6.36
N SER A 423 -11.04 -29.22 -6.35
CA SER A 423 -11.88 -29.29 -7.54
C SER A 423 -11.79 -27.99 -8.33
N ALA A 424 -10.98 -27.98 -9.37
CA ALA A 424 -10.92 -26.85 -10.31
C ALA A 424 -12.29 -26.56 -10.97
N LYS A 425 -13.19 -27.55 -11.03
CA LYS A 425 -14.57 -27.40 -11.54
C LYS A 425 -15.44 -26.50 -10.68
N GLU A 426 -15.21 -26.44 -9.36
CA GLU A 426 -15.95 -25.57 -8.45
C GLU A 426 -15.42 -24.13 -8.41
N SER A 427 -14.20 -23.89 -8.92
CA SER A 427 -13.69 -22.54 -9.21
C SER A 427 -14.47 -21.84 -10.33
N THR A 428 -15.31 -22.58 -11.08
CA THR A 428 -16.08 -22.09 -12.23
C THR A 428 -17.48 -21.55 -11.92
N ASP A 429 -17.91 -21.45 -10.66
CA ASP A 429 -19.17 -20.78 -10.30
C ASP A 429 -19.19 -19.28 -10.67
N ALA A 430 -18.02 -18.70 -10.96
CA ALA A 430 -17.90 -17.36 -11.50
C ALA A 430 -17.73 -17.41 -13.02
N ARG A 431 -18.83 -17.29 -13.78
CA ARG A 431 -18.79 -17.20 -15.25
C ARG A 431 -17.91 -16.05 -15.73
N ILE A 432 -17.94 -14.92 -15.02
CA ILE A 432 -17.14 -13.75 -15.37
C ILE A 432 -16.06 -13.47 -14.31
N GLU A 433 -14.92 -13.05 -14.81
CA GLU A 433 -13.78 -12.55 -14.05
C GLU A 433 -13.55 -11.08 -14.41
N ILE A 434 -13.26 -10.26 -13.40
CA ILE A 434 -12.89 -8.86 -13.59
C ILE A 434 -11.42 -8.74 -13.17
N SER A 435 -10.59 -8.27 -14.09
CA SER A 435 -9.16 -8.06 -13.88
C SER A 435 -8.77 -6.61 -14.11
N LEU A 436 -7.79 -6.13 -13.35
CA LEU A 436 -7.09 -4.87 -13.56
C LEU A 436 -5.74 -5.20 -14.17
N GLU A 437 -5.45 -4.61 -15.31
CA GLU A 437 -4.23 -4.90 -16.07
C GLU A 437 -3.49 -3.61 -16.40
N GLU A 438 -2.21 -3.64 -16.22
CA GLU A 438 -1.26 -2.57 -16.49
C GLU A 438 0.16 -3.14 -16.64
N ASP A 439 1.07 -2.34 -17.13
CA ASP A 439 2.51 -2.53 -17.03
C ASP A 439 3.20 -1.17 -16.95
N LYS A 440 4.52 -1.15 -16.84
CA LYS A 440 5.31 0.09 -16.71
C LYS A 440 5.05 1.14 -17.82
N ASN A 441 4.49 0.74 -18.97
CA ASN A 441 4.17 1.63 -20.12
C ASN A 441 2.71 1.59 -20.56
N ALA A 442 1.90 0.72 -19.95
CA ALA A 442 0.48 0.60 -20.23
C ALA A 442 -0.35 1.07 -19.01
N PRO A 443 -1.11 2.16 -19.13
CA PRO A 443 -1.99 2.63 -18.07
C PRO A 443 -3.01 1.58 -17.62
N PRO A 444 -3.44 1.59 -16.35
CA PRO A 444 -4.37 0.61 -15.82
C PRO A 444 -5.71 0.63 -16.52
N GLN A 445 -6.15 -0.55 -16.94
CA GLN A 445 -7.43 -0.82 -17.58
C GLN A 445 -8.13 -2.00 -16.91
N ILE A 446 -9.45 -1.96 -16.82
CA ILE A 446 -10.24 -3.03 -16.24
C ILE A 446 -10.89 -3.84 -17.37
N PHE A 447 -10.71 -5.16 -17.32
CA PHE A 447 -11.23 -6.11 -18.28
C PHE A 447 -12.26 -7.04 -17.66
N VAL A 448 -13.20 -7.48 -18.50
CA VAL A 448 -14.11 -8.60 -18.19
C VAL A 448 -13.76 -9.79 -19.05
N THR A 449 -13.66 -10.98 -18.43
CA THR A 449 -13.38 -12.24 -19.13
C THR A 449 -14.47 -13.27 -18.81
N ASP A 450 -15.07 -13.87 -19.83
CA ASP A 450 -15.95 -15.04 -19.69
C ASP A 450 -15.07 -16.30 -19.59
N ARG A 451 -15.05 -16.92 -18.42
CA ARG A 451 -14.20 -18.10 -18.16
C ARG A 451 -14.62 -19.37 -18.92
N ILE A 452 -15.85 -19.38 -19.47
CA ILE A 452 -16.37 -20.55 -20.19
C ILE A 452 -15.86 -20.56 -21.64
N ASN A 453 -15.93 -19.43 -22.31
CA ASN A 453 -15.60 -19.32 -23.73
C ASN A 453 -14.33 -18.50 -24.02
N GLY A 454 -13.70 -17.96 -23.00
CA GLY A 454 -12.48 -17.14 -23.12
C GLY A 454 -12.71 -15.76 -23.75
N ARG A 455 -13.98 -15.34 -23.97
CA ARG A 455 -14.27 -14.00 -24.49
C ARG A 455 -13.80 -12.95 -23.50
N ARG A 456 -13.02 -11.98 -24.00
CA ARG A 456 -12.50 -10.86 -23.21
C ARG A 456 -12.92 -9.54 -23.83
N SER A 457 -13.22 -8.56 -22.99
CA SER A 457 -13.59 -7.20 -23.42
C SER A 457 -13.05 -6.16 -22.43
N LEU A 458 -12.70 -4.98 -22.93
CA LEU A 458 -12.41 -3.82 -22.11
C LEU A 458 -13.69 -3.36 -21.41
N LEU A 459 -13.68 -3.34 -20.09
CA LEU A 459 -14.79 -2.86 -19.28
C LEU A 459 -14.64 -1.37 -18.98
N LEU A 460 -13.43 -0.93 -18.65
CA LEU A 460 -13.17 0.47 -18.29
C LEU A 460 -11.71 0.84 -18.56
N ASP A 461 -11.49 1.90 -19.34
CA ASP A 461 -10.21 2.64 -19.40
C ASP A 461 -10.27 3.74 -18.34
N LEU A 462 -9.39 3.66 -17.32
CA LEU A 462 -9.43 4.58 -16.19
C LEU A 462 -9.04 6.00 -16.60
N ASN A 463 -8.09 6.14 -17.54
CA ASN A 463 -7.46 7.41 -17.87
C ASN A 463 -7.24 7.61 -19.38
N PRO A 464 -8.29 7.65 -20.20
CA PRO A 464 -8.15 7.83 -21.65
C PRO A 464 -7.47 9.15 -22.02
N GLN A 465 -7.53 10.15 -21.16
CA GLN A 465 -6.89 11.46 -21.35
C GLN A 465 -5.34 11.38 -21.35
N LEU A 466 -4.75 10.32 -20.81
CA LEU A 466 -3.29 10.15 -20.81
C LEU A 466 -2.69 10.11 -22.23
N ARG A 467 -3.49 9.76 -23.25
CA ARG A 467 -3.06 9.81 -24.65
C ARG A 467 -2.76 11.23 -25.16
N GLN A 468 -3.21 12.27 -24.43
CA GLN A 468 -2.96 13.68 -24.76
C GLN A 468 -1.64 14.19 -24.22
N PHE A 469 -0.95 13.41 -23.38
CA PHE A 469 0.30 13.81 -22.74
C PHE A 469 1.50 13.13 -23.38
N ALA A 470 2.59 13.87 -23.48
CA ALA A 470 3.89 13.32 -23.78
C ALA A 470 4.45 12.65 -22.53
N ILE A 471 4.37 11.33 -22.48
CA ILE A 471 4.83 10.49 -21.37
C ILE A 471 6.11 9.77 -21.77
N GLY A 472 7.11 9.76 -20.90
CA GLY A 472 8.38 9.09 -21.12
C GLY A 472 8.24 7.56 -21.07
N ILE A 473 8.97 6.85 -21.92
CA ILE A 473 9.04 5.38 -21.89
C ILE A 473 9.85 4.95 -20.67
N VAL A 474 9.43 3.85 -20.06
CA VAL A 474 10.12 3.23 -18.92
C VAL A 474 10.76 1.92 -19.37
N GLU A 475 12.06 1.77 -19.15
CA GLU A 475 12.77 0.53 -19.38
C GLU A 475 13.27 -0.07 -18.07
N THR A 476 13.15 -1.39 -17.93
CA THR A 476 13.78 -2.13 -16.83
C THR A 476 15.27 -2.27 -17.13
N ILE A 477 16.10 -1.89 -16.17
CA ILE A 477 17.56 -2.03 -16.28
C ILE A 477 18.13 -2.82 -15.10
N ARG A 478 19.25 -3.47 -15.32
CA ARG A 478 20.06 -4.12 -14.29
C ARG A 478 21.47 -3.56 -14.30
N TRP A 479 22.03 -3.45 -13.13
CA TRP A 479 23.41 -3.01 -12.96
C TRP A 479 24.06 -3.69 -11.76
N LYS A 480 25.37 -3.58 -11.72
CA LYS A 480 26.15 -4.09 -10.61
C LYS A 480 26.47 -2.92 -9.66
N ALA A 481 26.06 -3.03 -8.42
CA ALA A 481 26.46 -2.09 -7.37
C ALA A 481 27.97 -2.11 -7.14
N THR A 482 28.55 -1.08 -6.54
CA THR A 482 30.00 -1.00 -6.33
C THR A 482 30.53 -2.05 -5.35
N ASP A 483 29.68 -2.58 -4.47
CA ASP A 483 29.99 -3.72 -3.58
C ASP A 483 29.82 -5.09 -4.26
N GLY A 484 29.35 -5.11 -5.52
CA GLY A 484 29.28 -6.28 -6.37
C GLY A 484 27.92 -6.97 -6.46
N HIS A 485 26.89 -6.59 -5.69
CA HIS A 485 25.56 -7.16 -5.86
C HIS A 485 24.83 -6.62 -7.09
N GLU A 486 23.87 -7.39 -7.60
CA GLU A 486 23.06 -6.99 -8.76
C GLU A 486 21.77 -6.34 -8.28
N VAL A 487 21.42 -5.22 -8.91
CA VAL A 487 20.23 -4.40 -8.64
C VAL A 487 19.39 -4.29 -9.91
N GLU A 488 18.07 -4.31 -9.76
CA GLU A 488 17.14 -4.03 -10.82
C GLU A 488 16.41 -2.70 -10.54
N GLY A 489 16.04 -1.97 -11.59
CA GLY A 489 15.29 -0.73 -11.47
C GLY A 489 14.66 -0.31 -12.78
N GLY A 490 13.87 0.77 -12.71
CA GLY A 490 13.19 1.35 -13.87
C GLY A 490 13.75 2.72 -14.24
N ILE A 491 14.21 2.88 -15.48
CA ILE A 491 14.65 4.16 -16.00
C ILE A 491 13.57 4.81 -16.86
N TYR A 492 13.20 6.03 -16.53
CA TYR A 492 12.24 6.87 -17.23
C TYR A 492 13.01 7.78 -18.18
N PHE A 493 12.77 7.63 -19.47
CA PHE A 493 13.35 8.50 -20.49
C PHE A 493 12.51 9.76 -20.65
N PRO A 494 13.11 10.93 -20.85
CA PRO A 494 12.38 12.13 -21.23
C PRO A 494 11.55 11.92 -22.50
N PRO A 495 10.33 12.44 -22.60
CA PRO A 495 9.64 12.53 -23.88
C PRO A 495 10.52 13.24 -24.90
N GLY A 496 10.66 12.68 -26.12
CA GLY A 496 11.56 13.22 -27.13
C GLY A 496 13.05 12.93 -26.84
N TYR A 497 13.36 11.86 -26.12
CA TYR A 497 14.73 11.39 -25.89
C TYR A 497 15.53 11.31 -27.19
N GLU A 498 16.72 11.91 -27.17
CA GLU A 498 17.68 11.94 -28.29
C GLU A 498 18.88 11.04 -27.97
N ARG A 499 19.11 10.03 -28.81
CA ARG A 499 20.25 9.13 -28.64
C ARG A 499 21.59 9.88 -28.76
N GLY A 500 22.46 9.67 -27.80
CA GLY A 500 23.77 10.32 -27.76
C GLY A 500 23.83 11.64 -27.00
N LYS A 501 22.67 12.17 -26.60
CA LYS A 501 22.60 13.29 -25.67
C LYS A 501 22.67 12.76 -24.24
N ARG A 502 23.42 13.45 -23.38
CA ARG A 502 23.52 13.15 -21.96
C ARG A 502 22.51 14.00 -21.18
N TYR A 503 21.78 13.38 -20.29
CA TYR A 503 20.71 14.02 -19.54
C TYR A 503 21.07 14.12 -18.05
N PRO A 504 20.57 15.11 -17.31
CA PRO A 504 20.57 15.06 -15.85
C PRO A 504 19.83 13.83 -15.35
N LEU A 505 20.21 13.33 -14.18
CA LEU A 505 19.60 12.16 -13.55
C LEU A 505 19.02 12.53 -12.19
N VAL A 506 17.80 12.06 -11.88
CA VAL A 506 17.26 11.98 -10.53
C VAL A 506 17.10 10.51 -10.16
N ILE A 507 17.75 10.07 -9.09
CA ILE A 507 17.57 8.73 -8.52
C ILE A 507 16.44 8.83 -7.47
N GLN A 508 15.33 8.16 -7.73
CA GLN A 508 14.23 7.94 -6.80
C GLN A 508 14.42 6.59 -6.12
N THR A 509 14.33 6.60 -4.82
CA THR A 509 14.45 5.41 -3.98
C THR A 509 13.08 4.78 -3.73
N HIS A 510 13.00 3.77 -2.85
CA HIS A 510 11.76 3.13 -2.37
C HIS A 510 11.12 2.08 -3.29
N GLY A 511 11.85 1.60 -4.29
CA GLY A 511 11.45 0.44 -5.08
C GLY A 511 11.09 0.75 -6.52
N TYR A 512 10.97 -0.34 -7.27
CA TYR A 512 10.54 -0.39 -8.66
C TYR A 512 9.72 -1.67 -8.88
N GLU A 513 8.64 -1.58 -9.63
CA GLU A 513 7.78 -2.72 -9.96
C GLU A 513 7.48 -2.70 -11.46
N PRO A 514 8.02 -3.64 -12.26
CA PRO A 514 7.86 -3.65 -13.72
C PRO A 514 6.43 -3.92 -14.19
N GLN A 515 5.57 -4.46 -13.33
CA GLN A 515 4.17 -4.75 -13.62
C GLN A 515 3.23 -3.57 -13.30
N ARG A 516 3.79 -2.39 -12.92
CA ARG A 516 3.01 -1.24 -12.47
C ARG A 516 3.22 -0.03 -13.36
N PHE A 517 2.13 0.69 -13.63
CA PHE A 517 2.16 1.98 -14.32
C PHE A 517 2.25 3.12 -13.30
N TRP A 518 3.45 3.56 -13.01
CA TRP A 518 3.65 4.65 -12.06
C TRP A 518 4.00 5.97 -12.76
N LEU A 519 3.12 6.96 -12.63
CA LEU A 519 3.40 8.31 -13.10
C LEU A 519 4.40 9.05 -12.18
N ASN A 520 4.37 8.76 -10.89
CA ASN A 520 5.19 9.43 -9.87
C ASN A 520 6.25 8.50 -9.26
N GLY A 521 5.86 7.30 -8.89
CA GLY A 521 6.65 6.33 -8.16
C GLY A 521 5.75 5.49 -7.24
N PRO A 522 6.32 4.65 -6.36
CA PRO A 522 5.53 3.77 -5.49
C PRO A 522 4.72 4.53 -4.43
N TRP A 523 5.04 5.81 -4.18
CA TRP A 523 4.43 6.61 -3.12
C TRP A 523 3.99 7.97 -3.62
N ASN A 524 2.95 8.56 -3.00
CA ASN A 524 2.43 9.88 -3.35
C ASN A 524 3.17 11.05 -2.71
N SER A 525 4.23 10.79 -1.98
CA SER A 525 5.01 11.81 -1.27
C SER A 525 6.34 12.02 -1.99
N ALA A 526 6.65 13.26 -2.32
CA ALA A 526 7.88 13.73 -2.93
C ALA A 526 8.21 13.23 -4.36
N PHE A 527 7.85 12.00 -4.72
CA PHE A 527 8.18 11.38 -6.01
C PHE A 527 7.34 11.96 -7.16
N ALA A 528 7.97 12.21 -8.32
CA ALA A 528 7.33 12.80 -9.49
C ALA A 528 8.05 12.35 -10.79
N ALA A 529 8.10 11.03 -11.06
CA ALA A 529 8.94 10.48 -12.13
C ALA A 529 8.61 11.03 -13.51
N GLN A 530 7.37 10.91 -13.97
CA GLN A 530 6.98 11.42 -15.31
C GLN A 530 6.99 12.95 -15.40
N PRO A 531 6.54 13.73 -14.38
CA PRO A 531 6.72 15.17 -14.40
C PRO A 531 8.18 15.62 -14.48
N LEU A 532 9.12 14.95 -13.80
CA LEU A 532 10.57 15.20 -13.95
C LEU A 532 11.08 14.83 -15.34
N ALA A 533 10.68 13.66 -15.87
CA ALA A 533 11.02 13.24 -17.23
C ALA A 533 10.52 14.26 -18.27
N ALA A 534 9.32 14.81 -18.07
CA ALA A 534 8.77 15.86 -18.93
C ALA A 534 9.57 17.18 -18.91
N GLN A 535 10.44 17.39 -17.92
CA GLN A 535 11.39 18.51 -17.87
C GLN A 535 12.75 18.20 -18.55
N GLY A 536 12.90 17.03 -19.16
CA GLY A 536 14.16 16.62 -19.77
C GLY A 536 15.17 16.03 -18.78
N ILE A 537 14.73 15.53 -17.64
CA ILE A 537 15.54 14.87 -16.62
C ILE A 537 15.27 13.37 -16.69
N MET A 538 16.29 12.53 -16.79
CA MET A 538 16.11 11.09 -16.60
C MET A 538 15.79 10.78 -15.15
N VAL A 539 14.90 9.81 -14.92
CA VAL A 539 14.59 9.36 -13.57
C VAL A 539 14.85 7.86 -13.46
N LEU A 540 15.62 7.47 -12.45
CA LEU A 540 15.86 6.07 -12.12
C LEU A 540 15.14 5.72 -10.82
N GLN A 541 14.17 4.82 -10.87
CA GLN A 541 13.62 4.17 -9.69
C GLN A 541 14.48 2.96 -9.34
N VAL A 542 15.10 3.00 -8.17
CA VAL A 542 15.96 1.92 -7.69
C VAL A 542 15.12 0.89 -6.94
N GLY A 543 15.10 -0.33 -7.47
CA GLY A 543 14.48 -1.48 -6.83
C GLY A 543 15.38 -2.15 -5.78
N ASP A 544 15.03 -3.38 -5.45
CA ASP A 544 15.81 -4.23 -4.56
C ASP A 544 16.87 -5.05 -5.34
N SER A 545 17.71 -5.74 -4.58
CA SER A 545 18.63 -6.74 -5.12
C SER A 545 17.85 -7.78 -5.94
N VAL A 546 18.43 -8.21 -7.06
CA VAL A 546 17.87 -9.26 -7.93
C VAL A 546 17.67 -10.58 -7.16
N VAL A 547 18.48 -10.82 -6.13
CA VAL A 547 18.29 -11.94 -5.21
C VAL A 547 17.22 -11.60 -4.18
N GLU A 548 16.09 -12.26 -4.28
CA GLU A 548 14.94 -12.01 -3.39
C GLU A 548 15.32 -12.13 -1.91
N GLY A 549 14.92 -11.14 -1.13
CA GLY A 549 15.14 -11.07 0.31
C GLY A 549 16.59 -10.80 0.73
N GLU A 550 17.53 -10.65 -0.19
CA GLU A 550 18.93 -10.37 0.15
C GLU A 550 19.06 -9.06 0.93
N ASP A 551 18.42 -8.01 0.49
CA ASP A 551 18.50 -6.69 1.12
C ASP A 551 17.89 -6.66 2.52
N ARG A 552 16.93 -7.53 2.82
CA ARG A 552 16.32 -7.63 4.16
C ARG A 552 17.31 -7.98 5.27
N ARG A 553 18.41 -8.66 4.92
CA ARG A 553 19.47 -9.03 5.87
C ARG A 553 20.23 -7.83 6.39
N TYR A 554 20.20 -6.72 5.66
CA TYR A 554 20.93 -5.49 5.98
C TYR A 554 20.05 -4.46 6.67
N VAL A 555 18.73 -4.58 6.58
CA VAL A 555 17.78 -3.66 7.24
C VAL A 555 18.05 -3.63 8.74
N ASN A 556 18.07 -2.43 9.32
CA ASN A 556 18.40 -2.19 10.73
C ASN A 556 19.81 -2.66 11.15
N THR A 557 20.75 -2.66 10.23
CA THR A 557 22.16 -2.94 10.53
C THR A 557 23.06 -1.80 10.04
N PRO A 558 24.29 -1.69 10.56
CA PRO A 558 25.24 -0.68 10.10
C PRO A 558 25.66 -0.83 8.62
N ALA A 559 25.32 -1.94 7.98
CA ALA A 559 25.61 -2.19 6.57
C ALA A 559 24.49 -1.70 5.63
N GLU A 560 23.34 -1.29 6.15
CA GLU A 560 22.21 -0.84 5.32
C GLU A 560 22.57 0.40 4.48
N GLY A 561 23.08 1.46 5.11
CA GLY A 561 23.48 2.68 4.41
C GLY A 561 24.55 2.43 3.32
N PRO A 562 25.68 1.78 3.64
CA PRO A 562 26.70 1.41 2.65
C PRO A 562 26.15 0.60 1.48
N ARG A 563 25.30 -0.39 1.74
CA ARG A 563 24.70 -1.23 0.71
C ARG A 563 23.85 -0.44 -0.28
N ARG A 564 22.98 0.43 0.23
CA ARG A 564 22.12 1.27 -0.62
C ARG A 564 22.91 2.34 -1.38
N MET A 565 23.89 2.93 -0.73
CA MET A 565 24.81 3.86 -1.40
C MET A 565 25.55 3.19 -2.56
N SER A 566 26.06 1.96 -2.36
CA SER A 566 26.75 1.22 -3.42
C SER A 566 25.86 0.96 -4.65
N ALA A 567 24.56 0.75 -4.44
CA ALA A 567 23.60 0.62 -5.52
C ALA A 567 23.42 1.91 -6.32
N PHE A 568 23.39 3.08 -5.66
CA PHE A 568 23.30 4.37 -6.35
C PHE A 568 24.56 4.68 -7.14
N GLU A 569 25.73 4.45 -6.56
CA GLU A 569 27.03 4.65 -7.23
C GLU A 569 27.18 3.76 -8.47
N GLY A 570 26.85 2.46 -8.35
CA GLY A 570 26.88 1.54 -9.47
C GLY A 570 25.90 1.91 -10.59
N ALA A 571 24.72 2.45 -10.24
CA ALA A 571 23.77 2.97 -11.22
C ALA A 571 24.33 4.17 -12.00
N ILE A 572 24.98 5.11 -11.31
CA ILE A 572 25.61 6.27 -11.95
C ILE A 572 26.71 5.81 -12.93
N ASP A 573 27.58 4.90 -12.50
CA ASP A 573 28.65 4.38 -13.36
C ASP A 573 28.10 3.67 -14.60
N GLU A 574 27.08 2.83 -14.44
CA GLU A 574 26.49 2.10 -15.55
C GLU A 574 25.78 3.03 -16.55
N LEU A 575 25.00 4.01 -16.06
CA LEU A 575 24.30 4.95 -16.94
C LEU A 575 25.25 5.92 -17.65
N ASP A 576 26.34 6.35 -16.98
CA ASP A 576 27.39 7.14 -17.57
C ASP A 576 28.16 6.34 -18.65
N ARG A 577 28.49 5.09 -18.36
CA ARG A 577 29.13 4.16 -19.31
C ARG A 577 28.25 3.93 -20.56
N ARG A 578 26.96 3.92 -20.43
CA ARG A 578 25.98 3.85 -21.53
C ARG A 578 25.90 5.18 -22.31
N GLY A 579 26.46 6.26 -21.79
CA GLY A 579 26.36 7.58 -22.38
C GLY A 579 24.97 8.24 -22.22
N LEU A 580 24.19 7.81 -21.25
CA LEU A 580 22.82 8.27 -21.04
C LEU A 580 22.75 9.53 -20.19
N ILE A 581 23.64 9.65 -19.20
CA ILE A 581 23.56 10.71 -18.20
C ILE A 581 24.81 11.61 -18.20
N ASP A 582 24.61 12.79 -17.66
CA ASP A 582 25.67 13.67 -17.21
C ASP A 582 25.92 13.42 -15.72
N ARG A 583 27.03 12.77 -15.39
CA ARG A 583 27.36 12.36 -14.03
C ARG A 583 27.57 13.52 -13.05
N ASP A 584 27.78 14.73 -13.55
CA ASP A 584 27.94 15.94 -12.74
C ASP A 584 26.60 16.60 -12.41
N ARG A 585 25.50 16.09 -13.01
CA ARG A 585 24.11 16.56 -12.79
C ARG A 585 23.21 15.45 -12.27
N VAL A 586 23.58 14.89 -11.10
CA VAL A 586 22.84 13.81 -10.45
C VAL A 586 22.20 14.33 -9.17
N GLY A 587 20.90 14.10 -9.02
CA GLY A 587 20.11 14.36 -7.82
C GLY A 587 19.59 13.08 -7.16
N LEU A 588 19.36 13.14 -5.86
CA LEU A 588 18.80 12.04 -5.06
C LEU A 588 17.49 12.47 -4.40
N ILE A 589 16.54 11.57 -4.33
CA ILE A 589 15.30 11.77 -3.60
C ILE A 589 14.93 10.52 -2.79
N GLY A 590 14.71 10.69 -1.48
CA GLY A 590 14.32 9.65 -0.55
C GLY A 590 13.08 10.04 0.23
N PHE A 591 12.25 9.04 0.53
CA PHE A 591 11.04 9.17 1.32
C PHE A 591 11.02 8.07 2.40
N SER A 592 10.46 8.38 3.58
CA SER A 592 10.33 7.40 4.66
C SER A 592 11.70 6.78 5.02
N ARG A 593 11.80 5.48 5.10
CA ARG A 593 13.07 4.76 5.38
C ARG A 593 14.20 5.16 4.42
N THR A 594 13.88 5.42 3.16
CA THR A 594 14.91 5.70 2.16
C THR A 594 15.44 7.15 2.21
N ALA A 595 14.85 8.01 3.04
CA ALA A 595 15.48 9.29 3.40
C ALA A 595 16.84 9.06 4.08
N PHE A 596 16.95 8.01 4.95
CA PHE A 596 18.23 7.60 5.53
C PHE A 596 19.25 7.18 4.45
N HIS A 597 18.82 6.41 3.44
CA HIS A 597 19.73 5.98 2.37
C HIS A 597 20.32 7.17 1.60
N VAL A 598 19.47 8.17 1.32
CA VAL A 598 19.92 9.40 0.65
C VAL A 598 20.81 10.23 1.58
N ALA A 599 20.40 10.43 2.85
CA ALA A 599 21.22 11.13 3.82
C ALA A 599 22.60 10.49 4.01
N PHE A 600 22.64 9.14 4.05
CA PHE A 600 23.90 8.39 4.10
C PHE A 600 24.75 8.60 2.87
N ALA A 601 24.16 8.53 1.67
CA ALA A 601 24.89 8.77 0.42
C ALA A 601 25.45 10.20 0.33
N LEU A 602 24.70 11.21 0.76
CA LEU A 602 25.15 12.61 0.76
C LEU A 602 26.39 12.85 1.65
N THR A 603 26.54 12.05 2.72
CA THR A 603 27.59 12.23 3.73
C THR A 603 28.78 11.28 3.55
N HIS A 604 28.60 10.12 2.88
CA HIS A 604 29.63 9.06 2.83
C HIS A 604 30.07 8.72 1.40
N SER A 605 29.28 9.05 0.35
CA SER A 605 29.67 8.78 -1.03
C SER A 605 30.83 9.67 -1.49
N HIS A 606 31.64 9.13 -2.39
CA HIS A 606 32.66 9.90 -3.11
C HIS A 606 32.07 10.74 -4.25
N TYR A 607 30.84 10.47 -4.70
CA TYR A 607 30.13 11.27 -5.68
C TYR A 607 29.64 12.59 -5.08
N LYS A 608 29.76 13.66 -5.87
CA LYS A 608 29.18 14.95 -5.52
C LYS A 608 27.82 15.10 -6.15
N PHE A 609 26.77 14.80 -5.37
CA PHE A 609 25.40 15.01 -5.82
C PHE A 609 25.11 16.51 -5.99
N ARG A 610 24.33 16.84 -7.01
CA ARG A 610 24.03 18.22 -7.37
C ARG A 610 22.83 18.79 -6.62
N ALA A 611 21.89 17.95 -6.18
CA ALA A 611 20.75 18.32 -5.34
C ALA A 611 20.18 17.09 -4.63
N ALA A 612 19.46 17.28 -3.52
CA ALA A 612 18.76 16.19 -2.85
C ALA A 612 17.43 16.64 -2.25
N VAL A 613 16.50 15.66 -2.10
CA VAL A 613 15.25 15.80 -1.36
C VAL A 613 15.17 14.68 -0.31
N LEU A 614 14.92 15.04 0.95
CA LEU A 614 14.66 14.15 2.06
C LEU A 614 13.23 14.41 2.55
N ALA A 615 12.34 13.44 2.36
CA ALA A 615 10.92 13.61 2.64
C ALA A 615 10.45 12.67 3.74
N ASP A 616 9.87 13.25 4.79
CA ASP A 616 9.15 12.66 5.92
C ASP A 616 9.70 11.31 6.37
N GLY A 617 11.00 11.27 6.64
CA GLY A 617 11.70 10.02 6.83
C GLY A 617 12.58 9.96 8.04
N PHE A 618 12.94 8.74 8.34
CA PHE A 618 14.05 8.42 9.21
C PHE A 618 15.36 8.78 8.47
N ASP A 619 16.14 9.67 9.05
CA ASP A 619 17.38 10.17 8.46
C ASP A 619 18.65 9.61 9.17
N GLY A 620 18.45 8.71 10.13
CA GLY A 620 19.53 8.17 10.98
C GLY A 620 20.06 9.18 11.99
N GLY A 621 19.38 10.32 12.17
CA GLY A 621 19.78 11.42 13.04
C GLY A 621 19.57 11.16 14.53
N TYR A 622 20.29 11.92 15.35
CA TYR A 622 20.23 11.82 16.80
C TYR A 622 18.92 12.37 17.39
N MET A 623 18.43 13.50 16.83
CA MET A 623 17.17 14.10 17.27
C MET A 623 16.00 13.15 17.06
N GLY A 624 15.86 12.55 15.88
CA GLY A 624 14.81 11.57 15.57
C GLY A 624 14.84 10.38 16.54
N GLN A 625 16.04 9.89 16.90
CA GLN A 625 16.21 8.83 17.87
C GLN A 625 15.69 9.21 19.28
N LEU A 626 15.97 10.42 19.72
CA LEU A 626 15.52 10.89 21.04
C LEU A 626 14.01 11.14 21.09
N LEU A 627 13.43 11.62 20.00
CA LEU A 627 12.00 11.90 19.90
C LEU A 627 11.14 10.64 19.94
N TRP A 628 11.54 9.60 19.17
CA TRP A 628 10.70 8.42 18.93
C TRP A 628 11.24 7.14 19.57
N ARG A 629 12.48 7.13 20.06
CA ARG A 629 13.15 5.95 20.64
C ARG A 629 13.07 4.71 19.75
N LEU A 630 13.21 4.91 18.42
CA LEU A 630 13.11 3.82 17.46
C LEU A 630 14.33 2.91 17.53
N PRO A 631 14.15 1.57 17.53
CA PRO A 631 15.27 0.63 17.48
C PRO A 631 16.07 0.73 16.17
N ASP A 632 15.49 1.29 15.12
CA ASP A 632 16.13 1.50 13.82
C ASP A 632 17.41 2.33 13.91
N GLY A 633 17.39 3.42 14.67
CA GLY A 633 18.56 4.28 14.85
C GLY A 633 19.72 3.58 15.52
N GLU A 634 19.43 2.74 16.50
CA GLU A 634 20.45 1.90 17.18
C GLU A 634 21.03 0.86 16.20
N GLY A 635 20.17 0.25 15.37
CA GLY A 635 20.56 -0.73 14.37
C GLY A 635 21.50 -0.16 13.32
N VAL A 636 21.10 0.89 12.60
CA VAL A 636 21.90 1.45 11.51
C VAL A 636 23.16 2.16 11.96
N ASN A 637 23.16 2.74 13.18
CA ASN A 637 24.33 3.41 13.74
C ASN A 637 25.20 2.47 14.60
N GLY A 638 24.75 1.23 14.86
CA GLY A 638 25.54 0.18 15.52
C GLY A 638 25.65 0.33 17.01
N GLY A 639 24.57 0.68 17.70
CA GLY A 639 24.46 0.71 19.15
C GLY A 639 23.66 1.88 19.70
N GLN A 640 23.51 1.92 21.01
CA GLN A 640 22.76 2.97 21.69
C GLN A 640 23.39 4.35 21.52
N PRO A 641 22.58 5.44 21.47
CA PRO A 641 23.07 6.81 21.28
C PRO A 641 23.70 7.40 22.57
N VAL A 642 24.21 6.57 23.45
CA VAL A 642 24.79 6.95 24.72
C VAL A 642 26.01 6.08 25.08
N GLY A 643 26.85 6.57 25.94
CA GLY A 643 28.02 5.81 26.45
C GLY A 643 28.94 5.31 25.34
N PRO A 644 29.39 4.03 25.38
CA PRO A 644 30.30 3.48 24.36
C PRO A 644 29.73 3.45 22.94
N GLY A 645 28.39 3.34 22.78
CA GLY A 645 27.72 3.31 21.50
C GLY A 645 27.82 4.64 20.73
N LEU A 646 27.96 5.77 21.44
CA LEU A 646 28.03 7.11 20.84
C LEU A 646 29.17 7.26 19.83
N LYS A 647 30.30 6.55 20.02
CA LYS A 647 31.38 6.57 19.04
C LYS A 647 30.93 6.10 17.67
N SER A 648 30.14 5.02 17.61
CA SER A 648 29.60 4.51 16.36
C SER A 648 28.63 5.49 15.70
N TRP A 649 27.85 6.23 16.52
CA TRP A 649 26.97 7.30 16.01
C TRP A 649 27.75 8.43 15.35
N PHE A 650 28.85 8.90 15.97
CA PHE A 650 29.71 9.91 15.34
C PHE A 650 30.28 9.49 13.98
N GLU A 651 30.53 8.20 13.80
CA GLU A 651 31.11 7.67 12.58
C GLU A 651 30.08 7.38 11.49
N LYS A 652 28.85 6.99 11.86
CA LYS A 652 27.87 6.42 10.91
C LYS A 652 26.62 7.27 10.72
N SER A 653 26.20 8.02 11.74
CA SER A 653 24.99 8.83 11.59
C SER A 653 25.22 9.98 10.63
N PRO A 654 24.37 10.12 9.60
CA PRO A 654 24.47 11.22 8.63
C PRO A 654 24.43 12.59 9.28
N ALA A 655 23.67 12.79 10.35
CA ALA A 655 23.56 14.06 11.04
C ALA A 655 24.88 14.56 11.62
N PHE A 656 25.76 13.66 12.08
CA PHE A 656 27.09 14.02 12.56
C PHE A 656 28.13 14.27 11.45
N GLN A 657 27.73 14.07 10.19
CA GLN A 657 28.59 14.22 9.01
C GLN A 657 28.05 15.29 8.02
N ILE A 658 27.17 16.17 8.47
CA ILE A 658 26.55 17.21 7.61
C ILE A 658 27.59 18.16 7.02
N ASP A 659 28.74 18.36 7.68
CA ASP A 659 29.86 19.14 7.17
C ASP A 659 30.35 18.65 5.80
N LYS A 660 30.21 17.36 5.48
CA LYS A 660 30.59 16.76 4.20
C LYS A 660 29.56 16.98 3.09
N VAL A 661 28.35 17.34 3.40
CA VAL A 661 27.29 17.57 2.41
C VAL A 661 27.59 18.82 1.58
N SER A 662 27.75 18.66 0.28
CA SER A 662 27.92 19.77 -0.67
C SER A 662 26.67 20.12 -1.47
N ALA A 663 25.72 19.19 -1.56
CA ALA A 663 24.50 19.36 -2.30
C ALA A 663 23.52 20.29 -1.56
N PRO A 664 22.78 21.18 -2.26
CA PRO A 664 21.56 21.76 -1.76
C PRO A 664 20.56 20.71 -1.37
N VAL A 665 19.92 20.85 -0.20
CA VAL A 665 18.97 19.87 0.34
C VAL A 665 17.59 20.52 0.54
N ARG A 666 16.55 19.88 0.01
CA ARG A 666 15.16 20.18 0.33
C ARG A 666 14.68 19.15 1.35
N LEU A 667 14.28 19.62 2.51
CA LEU A 667 13.64 18.81 3.55
C LEU A 667 12.12 18.97 3.45
N GLU A 668 11.40 17.88 3.59
CA GLU A 668 9.94 17.87 3.74
C GLU A 668 9.55 17.02 4.92
N TYR A 669 8.72 17.54 5.82
CA TYR A 669 8.20 16.80 6.94
C TYR A 669 6.70 17.05 7.12
N TYR A 670 5.97 16.00 7.51
CA TYR A 670 4.52 15.98 7.57
C TYR A 670 4.04 15.75 9.01
N GLY A 671 2.83 16.28 9.32
CA GLY A 671 2.28 16.17 10.66
C GLY A 671 2.83 17.20 11.65
N PRO A 672 2.20 17.28 12.82
CA PRO A 672 2.44 18.38 13.76
C PRO A 672 3.82 18.37 14.42
N LEU A 673 4.47 17.21 14.53
CA LEU A 673 5.72 17.06 15.27
C LEU A 673 6.89 16.50 14.47
N HIS A 674 6.65 15.94 13.27
CA HIS A 674 7.71 15.34 12.47
C HIS A 674 8.79 16.34 12.07
N PHE A 675 8.44 17.65 11.95
CA PHE A 675 9.42 18.69 11.64
C PHE A 675 10.56 18.75 12.69
N LEU A 676 10.31 18.31 13.93
CA LEU A 676 11.34 18.30 14.97
C LEU A 676 12.52 17.39 14.61
N ALA A 677 12.27 16.26 13.92
CA ALA A 677 13.35 15.42 13.43
C ALA A 677 14.20 16.12 12.36
N GLY A 678 13.52 16.74 11.38
CA GLY A 678 14.20 17.49 10.32
C GLY A 678 14.92 18.74 10.81
N TRP A 679 14.59 19.20 12.03
CA TRP A 679 15.20 20.40 12.60
C TRP A 679 16.71 20.26 12.85
N GLU A 680 17.19 19.05 13.10
CA GLU A 680 18.62 18.76 13.23
C GLU A 680 19.37 19.08 11.93
N TRP A 681 18.92 18.56 10.81
CA TRP A 681 19.50 18.84 9.50
C TRP A 681 19.42 20.30 9.12
N PHE A 682 18.24 20.92 9.34
CA PHE A 682 18.03 22.33 9.04
C PHE A 682 18.97 23.23 9.84
N SER A 683 19.04 23.04 11.17
CA SER A 683 19.87 23.89 12.04
C SER A 683 21.36 23.72 11.77
N LEU A 684 21.84 22.47 11.65
CA LEU A 684 23.26 22.21 11.38
C LEU A 684 23.67 22.72 10.00
N SER A 685 22.85 22.55 8.98
CA SER A 685 23.10 23.11 7.65
C SER A 685 23.12 24.63 7.67
N SER A 686 22.23 25.28 8.42
CA SER A 686 22.17 26.72 8.57
C SER A 686 23.41 27.27 9.29
N ILE A 687 23.88 26.60 10.36
CA ILE A 687 25.12 26.94 11.07
C ILE A 687 26.32 26.88 10.13
N LEU A 688 26.33 25.90 9.21
CA LEU A 688 27.41 25.71 8.25
C LEU A 688 27.25 26.51 6.96
N ASN A 689 26.24 27.40 6.87
CA ASN A 689 25.89 28.18 5.70
C ASN A 689 25.69 27.35 4.43
N LYS A 690 25.11 26.13 4.57
CA LYS A 690 24.79 25.23 3.46
C LYS A 690 23.40 25.53 2.90
N PRO A 691 23.20 25.45 1.58
CA PRO A 691 21.88 25.65 0.98
C PRO A 691 20.88 24.59 1.46
N ILE A 692 19.88 25.00 2.21
CA ILE A 692 18.83 24.13 2.73
C ILE A 692 17.49 24.82 2.64
N HIS A 693 16.46 24.05 2.24
CA HIS A 693 15.07 24.51 2.17
C HIS A 693 14.21 23.53 2.96
N PHE A 694 13.43 24.03 3.92
CA PHE A 694 12.61 23.20 4.79
C PHE A 694 11.12 23.49 4.58
N VAL A 695 10.37 22.48 4.18
CA VAL A 695 8.93 22.51 3.99
C VAL A 695 8.25 21.68 5.07
N TRP A 696 7.33 22.27 5.80
CA TRP A 696 6.53 21.60 6.80
C TRP A 696 5.06 21.62 6.40
N LEU A 697 4.45 20.41 6.32
CA LEU A 697 3.03 20.21 6.08
C LEU A 697 2.36 19.77 7.38
N PRO A 698 1.88 20.69 8.23
CA PRO A 698 1.48 20.39 9.61
C PRO A 698 0.25 19.47 9.72
N ARG A 699 -0.55 19.34 8.66
CA ARG A 699 -1.70 18.46 8.60
C ARG A 699 -1.51 17.27 7.64
N GLY A 700 -0.34 17.14 7.06
CA GLY A 700 0.03 16.00 6.21
C GLY A 700 0.18 14.74 7.07
N THR A 701 -0.18 13.61 6.51
CA THR A 701 0.17 12.28 7.04
C THR A 701 1.39 11.76 6.31
N HIS A 702 2.00 10.72 6.85
CA HIS A 702 3.16 10.09 6.25
C HIS A 702 2.96 9.77 4.75
N LEU A 703 1.76 9.31 4.38
CA LEU A 703 1.33 9.18 3.00
C LEU A 703 0.40 10.35 2.66
N LEU A 704 0.86 11.28 1.84
CA LEU A 704 0.08 12.43 1.45
C LEU A 704 -1.12 12.01 0.59
N VAL A 705 -2.32 12.32 1.05
CA VAL A 705 -3.57 12.00 0.38
C VAL A 705 -4.18 13.26 -0.24
N LYS A 706 -4.18 14.38 0.49
CA LYS A 706 -4.82 15.62 0.04
C LYS A 706 -4.12 16.22 -1.17
N PRO A 707 -4.87 16.57 -2.23
CA PRO A 707 -4.29 17.04 -3.49
C PRO A 707 -3.35 18.25 -3.38
N CYS A 708 -3.65 19.23 -2.52
CA CYS A 708 -2.78 20.39 -2.34
C CYS A 708 -1.48 20.04 -1.61
N GLU A 709 -1.51 19.12 -0.64
CA GLU A 709 -0.30 18.65 0.04
C GLU A 709 0.58 17.85 -0.92
N ARG A 710 -0.01 16.95 -1.72
CA ARG A 710 0.69 16.25 -2.81
C ARG A 710 1.30 17.24 -3.81
N MET A 711 0.53 18.27 -4.19
CA MET A 711 1.01 19.30 -5.11
C MET A 711 2.24 20.04 -4.53
N THR A 712 2.18 20.46 -3.25
CA THR A 712 3.31 21.13 -2.58
C THR A 712 4.56 20.25 -2.53
N SER A 713 4.39 18.99 -2.21
CA SER A 713 5.50 18.02 -2.11
C SER A 713 6.08 17.68 -3.48
N GLN A 714 5.26 17.17 -4.40
CA GLN A 714 5.70 16.65 -5.69
C GLN A 714 6.15 17.77 -6.66
N GLN A 715 5.38 18.88 -6.75
CA GLN A 715 5.79 20.04 -7.56
C GLN A 715 7.04 20.70 -6.98
N GLY A 716 7.12 20.80 -5.63
CA GLY A 716 8.31 21.31 -4.97
C GLY A 716 9.57 20.50 -5.29
N SER A 717 9.46 19.18 -5.40
CA SER A 717 10.57 18.32 -5.84
C SER A 717 10.94 18.58 -7.31
N VAL A 718 9.95 18.73 -8.19
CA VAL A 718 10.19 19.06 -9.62
C VAL A 718 10.90 20.39 -9.75
N ASP A 719 10.42 21.45 -9.05
CA ASP A 719 11.00 22.79 -9.12
C ASP A 719 12.42 22.81 -8.52
N TRP A 720 12.65 22.04 -7.44
CA TRP A 720 13.97 21.87 -6.83
C TRP A 720 14.99 21.29 -7.80
N PHE A 721 14.66 20.18 -8.44
CA PHE A 721 15.58 19.54 -9.40
C PHE A 721 15.72 20.35 -10.68
N ARG A 722 14.69 21.01 -11.17
CA ARG A 722 14.82 21.97 -12.29
C ARG A 722 15.86 23.06 -11.97
N ARG A 723 15.75 23.67 -10.80
CA ARG A 723 16.66 24.73 -10.37
C ARG A 723 18.11 24.28 -10.34
N TRP A 724 18.39 23.10 -9.82
CA TRP A 724 19.75 22.67 -9.55
C TRP A 724 20.37 21.77 -10.63
N LEU A 725 19.59 21.12 -11.47
CA LEU A 725 20.07 20.18 -12.49
C LEU A 725 19.98 20.73 -13.91
N LEU A 726 19.14 21.75 -14.17
CA LEU A 726 19.01 22.36 -15.48
C LEU A 726 19.69 23.74 -15.49
N ASP A 727 20.44 24.03 -16.57
CA ASP A 727 21.02 25.36 -16.80
C ASP A 727 19.94 26.28 -17.34
N THR A 728 19.14 26.87 -16.46
CA THR A 728 18.13 27.87 -16.83
C THR A 728 18.66 29.28 -16.55
N GLU A 729 18.25 30.29 -17.34
CA GLU A 729 18.67 31.68 -17.16
C GLU A 729 18.32 32.23 -15.77
N GLU A 730 17.23 31.74 -15.16
CA GLU A 730 16.83 32.07 -13.79
C GLU A 730 17.87 31.72 -12.72
N ASN A 731 18.77 30.77 -13.01
CA ASN A 731 19.80 30.31 -12.06
C ASN A 731 21.08 31.18 -12.08
N ARG A 732 21.19 32.16 -12.98
CA ARG A 732 22.42 32.98 -13.14
C ARG A 732 22.46 34.19 -12.24
N ASP A 733 21.31 34.65 -11.72
CA ASP A 733 21.22 35.91 -10.96
C ASP A 733 21.33 35.74 -9.43
N ASP A 734 21.40 34.50 -8.92
CA ASP A 734 21.44 34.18 -7.47
C ASP A 734 22.81 33.70 -6.95
N HIS A 735 23.92 33.97 -7.69
CA HIS A 735 25.31 33.64 -7.25
C HIS A 735 26.14 34.90 -6.93
#